data_3f4ad655591b7a0b967a4d388511fe82
#
_entry.id   3f4ad655591b7a0b967a4d388511fe82
#
_cell.length_a   1.000
_cell.length_b   1.000
_cell.length_c   1.000
_cell.angle_alpha   90.00
_cell.angle_beta   90.00
_cell.angle_gamma   90.00
#
_symmetry.space_group_name_H-M   'P 1'
#
loop_
_entity.id
_entity.type
_entity.pdbx_description
1 polymer ?
#
loop_
_entity_poly.entity_id
_entity_poly.type
_entity_poly.pdbx_seq_one_letter_code
_entity_poly.pdbx_strand_id
1 'polypeptide(L)'
;MPRSKNHTRRVARSRPRGIMQLNPEGYGFVRTSEGEFFVPRSKLGGAFDGDLVEVSPLPANASKGRSHEGFGGGRYGHKPAARVVSVIERAHEVVVGRFEATEPFGVVVPLDPHIPYDIFTQLSEAPDVEDGAIVRVRIAQFPSRNSAATGHIEEVLEHVDGLDEGVDAVVARHKFETTFSDAALAEAHGASIDEVGALASGYRDLRERFIFTIDPDDARDFDDALSIVQVEDQGRLLWRIGVHIADVSHYVEWGSALDLAARRRATSVYLVDRVIPMIPEELSCGLCSLAPGEVRRSMTVDLYVNERAQLARYKIYPALIRSNARLTYGEALEMLEGEDEVAAGQGVGHTPCSDSPARANSPLGCLARAELRAEHAPRPQGPRGSRCDNASEFEPAVIPENAGRAPRAVPQRSEDCLSTEYAPHSQGQRETSLRKRLLQLSRLASLRHAQRERKGGIDFDQPEARVRLDEAGRPQGVELRRKNAATSLVEEMMIWANEVVAEHLSRAKFPCVYRVHEAPDLEGLAQLVPIFEEFPWFGKIDPVGFFTGSQHALQQAVSASRGRAEGELVSSLVLRSMKRAVYREKNCGHYGLASATYCHFTSPIRRYPDLMVHRMLKAELFGRPEKFDQMTTNLGWICEHSSGMEREADDAQRESEELKLAEYLQRFVGQSFSAIVSGVSQGGLYARLENTAEGFIPVRTLGDDYFSFDAARYTLTGEETGARYRLGQRIAVVLFAVDSRVPQIDLRLAQGARR
;
A
#
# COMPACT_ATOMS: atom_id res chain seq x y z
N MET A 1 10.57 -4.33 -78.65
CA MET A 1 10.40 -3.49 -77.46
C MET A 1 10.21 -4.40 -76.27
N PRO A 2 11.12 -4.51 -75.30
CA PRO A 2 10.96 -5.37 -74.13
C PRO A 2 10.21 -4.62 -73.03
N ARG A 3 9.26 -5.32 -72.40
CA ARG A 3 8.46 -4.83 -71.27
C ARG A 3 9.33 -4.76 -70.00
N SER A 4 9.41 -3.54 -69.45
CA SER A 4 10.00 -3.24 -68.16
C SER A 4 9.21 -3.93 -67.05
N LYS A 5 9.89 -4.80 -66.23
CA LYS A 5 9.37 -5.31 -64.98
C LYS A 5 9.67 -4.32 -63.88
N ASN A 6 8.69 -3.55 -63.46
CA ASN A 6 8.78 -2.74 -62.25
C ASN A 6 8.89 -3.68 -61.01
N HIS A 7 10.09 -3.80 -60.48
CA HIS A 7 10.31 -4.33 -59.14
C HIS A 7 10.07 -3.20 -58.10
N THR A 8 8.84 -3.11 -57.60
CA THR A 8 8.56 -2.34 -56.39
C THR A 8 9.31 -2.99 -55.24
N ARG A 9 10.39 -2.36 -54.79
CA ARG A 9 11.06 -2.68 -53.50
C ARG A 9 10.01 -2.52 -52.40
N ARG A 10 9.52 -3.66 -51.84
CA ARG A 10 8.79 -3.67 -50.58
C ARG A 10 9.75 -3.13 -49.52
N VAL A 11 9.46 -1.94 -48.99
CA VAL A 11 10.05 -1.43 -47.75
C VAL A 11 9.70 -2.45 -46.66
N ALA A 12 10.69 -3.08 -46.09
CA ALA A 12 10.50 -4.00 -44.97
C ALA A 12 9.88 -3.16 -43.82
N ARG A 13 8.60 -3.38 -43.50
CA ARG A 13 8.00 -2.82 -42.29
C ARG A 13 8.80 -3.37 -41.10
N SER A 14 9.26 -2.51 -40.22
CA SER A 14 9.84 -2.90 -38.94
C SER A 14 8.81 -3.75 -38.20
N ARG A 15 9.24 -4.88 -37.62
CA ARG A 15 8.35 -5.73 -36.86
C ARG A 15 8.03 -5.06 -35.51
N PRO A 16 6.82 -5.25 -34.99
CA PRO A 16 6.44 -4.73 -33.68
C PRO A 16 7.37 -5.26 -32.57
N ARG A 17 7.73 -4.37 -31.65
CA ARG A 17 8.57 -4.66 -30.47
C ARG A 17 7.81 -4.29 -29.22
N GLY A 18 7.98 -5.09 -28.18
CA GLY A 18 7.31 -4.85 -26.90
C GLY A 18 7.76 -5.80 -25.81
N ILE A 19 7.30 -5.54 -24.59
CA ILE A 19 7.62 -6.36 -23.43
C ILE A 19 6.72 -7.61 -23.42
N MET A 20 7.33 -8.76 -23.19
CA MET A 20 6.65 -10.04 -22.99
C MET A 20 6.07 -10.08 -21.58
N GLN A 21 4.79 -10.44 -21.47
CA GLN A 21 4.14 -10.79 -20.21
C GLN A 21 3.70 -12.24 -20.31
N LEU A 22 4.34 -13.12 -19.54
CA LEU A 22 4.01 -14.53 -19.48
C LEU A 22 2.94 -14.81 -18.42
N ASN A 23 2.11 -15.78 -18.72
CA ASN A 23 1.14 -16.32 -17.78
C ASN A 23 1.69 -17.65 -17.23
N PRO A 24 1.44 -18.01 -15.95
CA PRO A 24 1.88 -19.29 -15.38
C PRO A 24 1.43 -20.54 -16.18
N GLU A 25 0.37 -20.43 -16.97
CA GLU A 25 -0.09 -21.48 -17.91
C GLU A 25 0.83 -21.62 -19.15
N GLY A 26 1.87 -20.78 -19.26
CA GLY A 26 2.92 -20.84 -20.28
C GLY A 26 2.55 -20.20 -21.63
N TYR A 27 1.54 -19.37 -21.74
CA TYR A 27 1.32 -18.47 -22.89
C TYR A 27 1.63 -17.04 -22.48
N GLY A 28 1.76 -16.10 -23.41
CA GLY A 28 2.07 -14.73 -23.08
C GLY A 28 1.37 -13.70 -23.96
N PHE A 29 1.55 -12.44 -23.56
CA PHE A 29 1.13 -11.25 -24.30
C PHE A 29 2.33 -10.35 -24.54
N VAL A 30 2.35 -9.68 -25.69
CA VAL A 30 3.36 -8.67 -26.00
C VAL A 30 2.67 -7.35 -26.26
N ARG A 31 2.92 -6.39 -25.37
CA ARG A 31 2.40 -5.02 -25.52
C ARG A 31 3.35 -4.19 -26.34
N THR A 32 2.90 -3.75 -27.51
CA THR A 32 3.65 -2.95 -28.48
C THR A 32 2.97 -1.60 -28.74
N SER A 33 3.64 -0.70 -29.44
CA SER A 33 3.04 0.55 -29.93
C SER A 33 1.90 0.34 -30.93
N GLU A 34 1.80 -0.85 -31.57
CA GLU A 34 0.78 -1.21 -32.53
C GLU A 34 -0.41 -1.96 -31.89
N GLY A 35 -0.39 -2.17 -30.57
CA GLY A 35 -1.38 -2.93 -29.81
C GLY A 35 -0.79 -4.14 -29.10
N GLU A 36 -1.63 -4.94 -28.51
CA GLU A 36 -1.26 -6.13 -27.74
C GLU A 36 -1.46 -7.40 -28.56
N PHE A 37 -0.46 -8.27 -28.56
CA PHE A 37 -0.44 -9.52 -29.30
C PHE A 37 -0.46 -10.71 -28.35
N PHE A 38 -1.29 -11.72 -28.64
CA PHE A 38 -1.28 -13.00 -27.92
C PHE A 38 -0.19 -13.92 -28.49
N VAL A 39 0.63 -14.52 -27.62
CA VAL A 39 1.71 -15.45 -28.00
C VAL A 39 1.45 -16.83 -27.37
N PRO A 40 1.08 -17.83 -28.18
CA PRO A 40 0.89 -19.18 -27.68
C PRO A 40 2.21 -19.79 -27.15
N ARG A 41 2.12 -20.71 -26.17
CA ARG A 41 3.27 -21.42 -25.56
C ARG A 41 4.28 -21.95 -26.61
N SER A 42 3.80 -22.56 -27.69
CA SER A 42 4.66 -23.10 -28.75
C SER A 42 5.34 -22.04 -29.63
N LYS A 43 5.09 -20.76 -29.39
CA LYS A 43 5.56 -19.63 -30.19
C LYS A 43 6.34 -18.59 -29.37
N LEU A 44 6.67 -18.89 -28.12
CA LEU A 44 7.45 -18.01 -27.23
C LEU A 44 8.88 -17.81 -27.70
N GLY A 45 9.46 -18.77 -28.44
CA GLY A 45 10.80 -18.63 -29.03
C GLY A 45 11.92 -18.54 -27.99
N GLY A 46 11.72 -19.03 -26.76
CA GLY A 46 12.68 -18.95 -25.66
C GLY A 46 12.66 -17.61 -24.94
N ALA A 47 11.59 -16.82 -25.07
CA ALA A 47 11.40 -15.59 -24.31
C ALA A 47 10.92 -15.93 -22.88
N PHE A 48 11.39 -15.12 -21.92
CA PHE A 48 11.00 -15.12 -20.52
C PHE A 48 10.05 -13.95 -20.24
N ASP A 49 9.46 -13.93 -19.08
CA ASP A 49 8.67 -12.79 -18.64
C ASP A 49 9.53 -11.53 -18.58
N GLY A 50 8.97 -10.37 -18.90
CA GLY A 50 9.69 -9.10 -18.92
C GLY A 50 10.64 -8.88 -20.10
N ASP A 51 10.95 -9.89 -20.93
CA ASP A 51 11.86 -9.75 -22.07
C ASP A 51 11.35 -8.74 -23.09
N LEU A 52 12.22 -7.89 -23.60
CA LEU A 52 11.94 -7.06 -24.80
C LEU A 52 12.05 -7.93 -26.04
N VAL A 53 10.95 -8.14 -26.73
CA VAL A 53 10.88 -9.05 -27.88
C VAL A 53 10.42 -8.40 -29.16
N GLU A 54 10.88 -8.93 -30.28
CA GLU A 54 10.35 -8.63 -31.63
C GLU A 54 9.35 -9.72 -32.02
N VAL A 55 8.13 -9.33 -32.38
CA VAL A 55 7.07 -10.28 -32.75
C VAL A 55 6.66 -10.19 -34.20
N SER A 56 6.14 -11.30 -34.73
CA SER A 56 5.55 -11.36 -36.07
C SER A 56 4.11 -11.89 -35.98
N PRO A 57 3.12 -11.10 -36.43
CA PRO A 57 1.73 -11.56 -36.45
C PRO A 57 1.59 -12.87 -37.21
N LEU A 58 0.74 -13.76 -36.71
CA LEU A 58 0.38 -15.01 -37.37
C LEU A 58 -0.81 -14.77 -38.32
N PRO A 59 -0.85 -15.46 -39.51
CA PRO A 59 -1.99 -15.35 -40.41
C PRO A 59 -3.28 -15.85 -39.73
N ALA A 60 -4.39 -15.18 -39.96
CA ALA A 60 -5.69 -15.48 -39.36
C ALA A 60 -6.17 -16.94 -39.53
N ASN A 61 -5.64 -17.66 -40.50
CA ASN A 61 -5.94 -19.07 -40.76
C ASN A 61 -5.03 -20.06 -40.00
N ALA A 62 -4.01 -19.60 -39.31
CA ALA A 62 -3.08 -20.47 -38.55
C ALA A 62 -3.68 -20.95 -37.22
N SER A 63 -4.80 -20.37 -36.78
CA SER A 63 -5.53 -20.75 -35.56
C SER A 63 -6.50 -21.93 -35.77
N LYS A 64 -6.65 -22.45 -37.01
CA LYS A 64 -7.53 -23.57 -37.31
C LYS A 64 -6.82 -24.94 -37.39
N GLY A 65 -5.74 -25.14 -36.70
CA GLY A 65 -5.05 -26.42 -36.60
C GLY A 65 -5.36 -27.14 -35.30
N ARG A 66 -6.25 -28.14 -35.33
CA ARG A 66 -6.61 -29.10 -34.27
C ARG A 66 -6.68 -28.50 -32.88
N SER A 67 -7.82 -27.95 -32.56
CA SER A 67 -8.26 -27.67 -31.20
C SER A 67 -8.25 -28.97 -30.41
N HIS A 68 -7.34 -29.11 -29.43
CA HIS A 68 -7.76 -29.73 -28.20
C HIS A 68 -8.86 -28.81 -27.65
N GLU A 69 -10.07 -29.35 -27.59
CA GLU A 69 -11.24 -28.72 -27.01
C GLU A 69 -10.88 -28.18 -25.61
N GLY A 70 -10.87 -26.86 -25.45
CA GLY A 70 -10.63 -26.20 -24.16
C GLY A 70 -10.23 -24.73 -24.20
N PHE A 71 -9.69 -24.20 -25.28
CA PHE A 71 -9.28 -22.79 -25.35
C PHE A 71 -9.89 -22.08 -26.57
N GLY A 72 -11.20 -21.94 -26.58
CA GLY A 72 -11.95 -21.20 -27.56
C GLY A 72 -12.37 -19.82 -27.09
N GLY A 73 -11.79 -18.84 -27.67
CA GLY A 73 -12.37 -17.57 -28.12
C GLY A 73 -13.36 -16.80 -27.21
N GLY A 74 -13.11 -16.59 -25.93
CA GLY A 74 -14.05 -15.83 -25.11
C GLY A 74 -13.44 -14.79 -24.16
N ARG A 75 -12.18 -14.94 -23.77
CA ARG A 75 -11.60 -14.10 -22.68
C ARG A 75 -10.71 -12.94 -23.14
N TYR A 76 -10.25 -12.98 -24.39
CA TYR A 76 -9.22 -12.04 -24.84
C TYR A 76 -9.63 -11.35 -26.14
N GLY A 77 -10.84 -10.81 -26.24
CA GLY A 77 -11.33 -10.06 -27.40
C GLY A 77 -10.35 -10.11 -28.57
N HIS A 78 -10.67 -10.13 -29.80
CA HIS A 78 -9.87 -10.35 -31.03
C HIS A 78 -8.39 -9.85 -31.03
N LYS A 79 -7.57 -10.21 -29.99
CA LYS A 79 -6.15 -9.87 -29.99
C LYS A 79 -5.44 -10.70 -31.08
N PRO A 80 -4.69 -10.08 -31.99
CA PRO A 80 -4.01 -10.82 -33.04
C PRO A 80 -2.96 -11.74 -32.43
N ALA A 81 -2.94 -13.01 -32.88
CA ALA A 81 -1.91 -13.95 -32.46
C ALA A 81 -0.57 -13.62 -33.12
N ALA A 82 0.52 -13.76 -32.39
CA ALA A 82 1.89 -13.53 -32.89
C ALA A 82 2.83 -14.66 -32.44
N ARG A 83 4.02 -14.66 -33.04
CA ARG A 83 5.15 -15.46 -32.57
C ARG A 83 6.32 -14.54 -32.25
N VAL A 84 7.10 -14.87 -31.24
CA VAL A 84 8.38 -14.24 -31.00
C VAL A 84 9.36 -14.64 -32.11
N VAL A 85 10.02 -13.64 -32.68
CA VAL A 85 11.02 -13.80 -33.73
C VAL A 85 12.42 -13.76 -33.13
N SER A 86 12.64 -12.81 -32.23
CA SER A 86 13.91 -12.66 -31.48
C SER A 86 13.64 -11.95 -30.17
N VAL A 87 14.42 -12.28 -29.16
CA VAL A 87 14.56 -11.53 -27.93
C VAL A 87 15.63 -10.47 -28.18
N ILE A 88 15.31 -9.22 -27.90
CA ILE A 88 16.18 -8.05 -28.13
C ILE A 88 16.99 -7.78 -26.85
N GLU A 89 16.31 -7.84 -25.70
CA GLU A 89 16.89 -7.60 -24.39
C GLU A 89 16.30 -8.59 -23.40
N ARG A 90 17.12 -9.14 -22.52
CA ARG A 90 16.74 -10.10 -21.50
C ARG A 90 16.40 -9.38 -20.19
N ALA A 91 15.25 -9.70 -19.61
CA ALA A 91 14.88 -9.23 -18.29
C ALA A 91 15.58 -10.04 -17.18
N HIS A 92 15.81 -11.33 -17.44
CA HIS A 92 16.41 -12.26 -16.48
C HIS A 92 17.67 -12.91 -17.04
N GLU A 93 18.81 -12.59 -16.45
CA GLU A 93 20.09 -13.30 -16.68
C GLU A 93 20.36 -14.32 -15.57
N VAL A 94 19.71 -14.15 -14.42
CA VAL A 94 19.85 -14.99 -13.22
C VAL A 94 18.45 -15.43 -12.81
N VAL A 95 18.33 -16.70 -12.42
CA VAL A 95 17.08 -17.32 -11.99
C VAL A 95 17.30 -18.01 -10.65
N VAL A 96 16.34 -17.88 -9.75
CA VAL A 96 16.29 -18.63 -8.49
C VAL A 96 15.38 -19.84 -8.70
N GLY A 97 15.85 -21.00 -8.29
CA GLY A 97 15.11 -22.24 -8.48
C GLY A 97 15.54 -23.32 -7.51
N ARG A 98 14.76 -24.40 -7.47
CA ARG A 98 15.09 -25.60 -6.71
C ARG A 98 15.98 -26.51 -7.54
N PHE A 99 17.08 -26.90 -6.96
CA PHE A 99 18.00 -27.86 -7.57
C PHE A 99 17.49 -29.31 -7.39
N GLU A 100 17.40 -30.05 -8.48
CA GLU A 100 17.07 -31.45 -8.49
C GLU A 100 18.27 -32.21 -9.09
N ALA A 101 18.87 -33.10 -8.30
CA ALA A 101 19.99 -33.93 -8.74
C ALA A 101 19.46 -35.10 -9.58
N THR A 102 19.63 -35.02 -10.90
CA THR A 102 19.22 -36.06 -11.85
C THR A 102 20.44 -36.48 -12.68
N GLU A 103 21.09 -37.62 -12.36
CA GLU A 103 22.26 -38.06 -13.11
C GLU A 103 21.97 -38.18 -14.61
N PRO A 104 22.84 -37.67 -15.49
CA PRO A 104 24.18 -37.08 -15.25
C PRO A 104 24.15 -35.55 -15.10
N PHE A 105 22.97 -34.91 -15.00
CA PHE A 105 22.78 -33.45 -14.93
C PHE A 105 22.11 -33.05 -13.62
N GLY A 106 22.31 -31.78 -13.20
CA GLY A 106 21.43 -31.11 -12.28
C GLY A 106 20.36 -30.35 -13.06
N VAL A 107 19.16 -30.30 -12.54
CA VAL A 107 18.05 -29.52 -13.08
C VAL A 107 17.65 -28.47 -12.04
N VAL A 108 17.62 -27.22 -12.43
CA VAL A 108 17.07 -26.15 -11.58
C VAL A 108 15.67 -25.82 -12.09
N VAL A 109 14.68 -26.14 -11.28
CA VAL A 109 13.28 -25.81 -11.52
C VAL A 109 13.03 -24.41 -10.99
N PRO A 110 12.71 -23.42 -11.86
CA PRO A 110 12.47 -22.04 -11.41
C PRO A 110 11.35 -21.97 -10.37
N LEU A 111 11.54 -21.16 -9.34
CA LEU A 111 10.49 -20.84 -8.36
C LEU A 111 9.48 -19.83 -8.92
N ASP A 112 9.88 -19.04 -9.92
CA ASP A 112 8.99 -18.12 -10.60
C ASP A 112 8.11 -18.89 -11.62
N PRO A 113 6.78 -18.96 -11.42
CA PRO A 113 5.88 -19.65 -12.33
C PRO A 113 5.78 -18.99 -13.72
N HIS A 114 6.28 -17.77 -13.89
CA HIS A 114 6.34 -17.05 -15.16
C HIS A 114 7.59 -17.43 -15.98
N ILE A 115 8.51 -18.23 -15.42
CA ILE A 115 9.65 -18.81 -16.15
C ILE A 115 9.33 -20.26 -16.48
N PRO A 116 8.83 -20.56 -17.67
CA PRO A 116 8.30 -21.90 -18.00
C PRO A 116 9.37 -22.89 -18.49
N TYR A 117 10.64 -22.66 -18.17
CA TYR A 117 11.76 -23.45 -18.64
C TYR A 117 12.67 -23.86 -17.49
N ASP A 118 12.88 -25.18 -17.35
CA ASP A 118 13.90 -25.72 -16.45
C ASP A 118 15.30 -25.38 -16.97
N ILE A 119 16.25 -25.16 -16.06
CA ILE A 119 17.62 -24.78 -16.37
C ILE A 119 18.53 -25.97 -16.03
N PHE A 120 19.21 -26.52 -17.03
CA PHE A 120 20.13 -27.65 -16.86
C PHE A 120 21.49 -27.13 -16.42
N THR A 121 22.06 -27.78 -15.41
CA THR A 121 23.40 -27.52 -14.90
C THR A 121 24.25 -28.79 -14.96
N GLN A 122 25.58 -28.68 -14.92
CA GLN A 122 26.44 -29.83 -14.83
C GLN A 122 26.65 -30.22 -13.35
N LEU A 123 26.33 -31.46 -12.97
CA LEU A 123 26.52 -31.96 -11.60
C LEU A 123 27.98 -31.82 -11.13
N SER A 124 28.94 -31.93 -12.06
CA SER A 124 30.36 -31.77 -11.78
C SER A 124 30.78 -30.36 -11.39
N GLU A 125 29.96 -29.36 -11.71
CA GLU A 125 30.17 -27.94 -11.35
C GLU A 125 29.51 -27.55 -10.02
N ALA A 126 28.70 -28.45 -9.45
CA ALA A 126 27.97 -28.22 -8.20
C ALA A 126 28.05 -29.46 -7.27
N PRO A 127 29.24 -29.95 -6.93
CA PRO A 127 29.42 -31.23 -6.19
C PRO A 127 28.88 -31.14 -4.74
N ASP A 128 28.77 -29.94 -4.19
CA ASP A 128 28.39 -29.72 -2.78
C ASP A 128 26.92 -29.21 -2.63
N VAL A 129 26.16 -29.21 -3.73
CA VAL A 129 24.75 -28.75 -3.69
C VAL A 129 23.85 -29.94 -3.38
N GLU A 130 23.12 -29.86 -2.27
CA GLU A 130 22.15 -30.89 -1.86
C GLU A 130 20.93 -30.91 -2.78
N ASP A 131 20.36 -32.12 -2.97
CA ASP A 131 19.10 -32.27 -3.69
C ASP A 131 17.97 -31.55 -2.96
N GLY A 132 17.21 -30.70 -3.69
CA GLY A 132 16.18 -29.88 -3.11
C GLY A 132 16.63 -28.47 -2.68
N ALA A 133 17.94 -28.18 -2.67
CA ALA A 133 18.46 -26.86 -2.29
C ALA A 133 17.93 -25.74 -3.20
N ILE A 134 17.70 -24.58 -2.62
CA ILE A 134 17.38 -23.36 -3.38
C ILE A 134 18.68 -22.72 -3.85
N VAL A 135 18.78 -22.51 -5.15
CA VAL A 135 20.01 -22.02 -5.78
C VAL A 135 19.73 -20.81 -6.67
N ARG A 136 20.73 -19.95 -6.77
CA ARG A 136 20.78 -18.88 -7.76
C ARG A 136 21.63 -19.35 -8.94
N VAL A 137 21.00 -19.36 -10.12
CA VAL A 137 21.63 -19.85 -11.37
C VAL A 137 21.76 -18.71 -12.36
N ARG A 138 22.96 -18.48 -12.88
CA ARG A 138 23.17 -17.61 -14.04
C ARG A 138 22.97 -18.40 -15.32
N ILE A 139 22.13 -17.90 -16.21
CA ILE A 139 21.84 -18.53 -17.49
C ILE A 139 23.02 -18.37 -18.41
N ALA A 140 23.65 -19.49 -18.81
CA ALA A 140 24.74 -19.54 -19.79
C ALA A 140 24.19 -19.59 -21.22
N GLN A 141 23.12 -20.35 -21.43
CA GLN A 141 22.43 -20.44 -22.72
C GLN A 141 20.94 -20.43 -22.53
N PHE A 142 20.28 -19.47 -23.16
CA PHE A 142 18.83 -19.35 -23.15
C PHE A 142 18.15 -20.44 -24.01
N PRO A 143 16.93 -20.85 -23.65
CA PRO A 143 16.23 -21.89 -24.38
C PRO A 143 15.94 -21.45 -25.81
N SER A 144 16.01 -22.39 -26.71
CA SER A 144 15.69 -22.19 -28.12
C SER A 144 14.79 -23.33 -28.62
N ARG A 145 14.47 -23.31 -29.90
CA ARG A 145 13.62 -24.34 -30.50
C ARG A 145 14.24 -25.75 -30.42
N ASN A 146 15.58 -25.85 -30.31
CA ASN A 146 16.33 -27.09 -30.37
C ASN A 146 17.27 -27.29 -29.17
N SER A 147 17.30 -26.37 -28.20
CA SER A 147 18.16 -26.48 -27.00
C SER A 147 17.36 -26.04 -25.77
N ALA A 148 17.58 -26.78 -24.68
CA ALA A 148 17.11 -26.38 -23.35
C ALA A 148 17.92 -25.20 -22.81
N ALA A 149 17.43 -24.54 -21.76
CA ALA A 149 18.20 -23.56 -21.02
C ALA A 149 19.33 -24.27 -20.26
N THR A 150 20.54 -23.69 -20.24
CA THR A 150 21.64 -24.16 -19.39
C THR A 150 22.19 -23.01 -18.57
N GLY A 151 22.73 -23.30 -17.39
CA GLY A 151 23.24 -22.29 -16.47
C GLY A 151 24.29 -22.84 -15.52
N HIS A 152 24.93 -21.93 -14.79
CA HIS A 152 25.88 -22.21 -13.72
C HIS A 152 25.31 -21.75 -12.40
N ILE A 153 25.38 -22.61 -11.37
CA ILE A 153 24.99 -22.22 -10.01
C ILE A 153 26.02 -21.21 -9.50
N GLU A 154 25.57 -19.99 -9.18
CA GLU A 154 26.43 -18.95 -8.62
C GLU A 154 26.45 -18.99 -7.10
N GLU A 155 25.34 -19.40 -6.51
CA GLU A 155 25.16 -19.37 -5.06
C GLU A 155 24.12 -20.40 -4.64
N VAL A 156 24.41 -21.12 -3.58
CA VAL A 156 23.42 -21.88 -2.82
C VAL A 156 22.88 -20.90 -1.78
N LEU A 157 21.57 -20.68 -1.79
CA LEU A 157 20.94 -19.82 -0.80
C LEU A 157 20.86 -20.61 0.51
N GLU A 158 21.92 -20.47 1.32
CA GLU A 158 22.08 -21.21 2.57
C GLU A 158 20.98 -20.82 3.57
N HIS A 159 20.55 -21.80 4.32
CA HIS A 159 19.72 -21.64 5.50
C HIS A 159 20.49 -20.81 6.53
N VAL A 160 20.09 -19.58 6.75
CA VAL A 160 20.49 -18.85 7.96
C VAL A 160 19.62 -19.41 9.09
N ASP A 161 20.23 -19.96 10.14
CA ASP A 161 19.48 -20.56 11.26
C ASP A 161 18.33 -19.66 11.71
N GLY A 162 17.10 -20.15 11.56
CA GLY A 162 15.86 -19.44 11.94
C GLY A 162 15.18 -18.64 10.84
N LEU A 163 15.68 -18.63 9.59
CA LEU A 163 15.04 -18.01 8.45
C LEU A 163 14.32 -19.05 7.59
N ASP A 164 13.31 -18.62 6.85
CA ASP A 164 12.45 -19.49 6.05
C ASP A 164 12.94 -19.57 4.59
N GLU A 165 13.26 -20.78 4.10
CA GLU A 165 13.71 -21.00 2.72
C GLU A 165 12.78 -20.37 1.67
N GLY A 166 11.48 -20.40 1.91
CA GLY A 166 10.50 -19.83 0.99
C GLY A 166 10.57 -18.29 0.95
N VAL A 167 10.75 -17.63 2.10
CA VAL A 167 10.88 -16.16 2.16
C VAL A 167 12.24 -15.73 1.59
N ASP A 168 13.30 -16.48 1.81
CA ASP A 168 14.62 -16.21 1.20
C ASP A 168 14.56 -16.28 -0.32
N ALA A 169 13.78 -17.22 -0.86
CA ALA A 169 13.53 -17.30 -2.30
C ALA A 169 12.78 -16.06 -2.83
N VAL A 170 11.84 -15.51 -2.06
CA VAL A 170 11.16 -14.24 -2.40
C VAL A 170 12.18 -13.10 -2.44
N VAL A 171 13.02 -12.94 -1.40
CA VAL A 171 14.06 -11.92 -1.34
C VAL A 171 15.01 -12.00 -2.54
N ALA A 172 15.45 -13.21 -2.86
CA ALA A 172 16.37 -13.45 -3.98
C ALA A 172 15.74 -13.16 -5.34
N ARG A 173 14.45 -13.49 -5.53
CA ARG A 173 13.68 -13.23 -6.76
C ARG A 173 13.56 -11.74 -7.03
N HIS A 174 13.20 -10.97 -6.01
CA HIS A 174 13.07 -9.51 -6.09
C HIS A 174 14.41 -8.77 -6.04
N LYS A 175 15.54 -9.50 -5.87
CA LYS A 175 16.91 -8.97 -5.88
C LYS A 175 17.14 -7.85 -4.87
N PHE A 176 16.54 -7.94 -3.70
CA PHE A 176 16.76 -6.96 -2.64
C PHE A 176 18.19 -7.06 -2.07
N GLU A 177 18.81 -5.90 -1.88
CA GLU A 177 20.08 -5.80 -1.16
C GLU A 177 19.83 -6.01 0.33
N THR A 178 20.28 -7.10 0.93
CA THR A 178 20.09 -7.42 2.35
C THR A 178 21.19 -6.86 3.24
N THR A 179 22.37 -6.55 2.68
CA THR A 179 23.53 -6.06 3.42
C THR A 179 23.88 -4.63 3.03
N PHE A 180 24.54 -3.90 3.94
CA PHE A 180 25.08 -2.58 3.68
C PHE A 180 26.59 -2.66 3.45
N SER A 181 27.13 -1.72 2.67
CA SER A 181 28.58 -1.61 2.50
C SER A 181 29.26 -1.15 3.79
N ASP A 182 30.52 -1.55 4.00
CA ASP A 182 31.33 -1.12 5.14
C ASP A 182 31.38 0.40 5.29
N ALA A 183 31.41 1.14 4.18
CA ALA A 183 31.38 2.60 4.19
C ALA A 183 30.07 3.16 4.75
N ALA A 184 28.92 2.58 4.37
CA ALA A 184 27.62 3.00 4.89
C ALA A 184 27.47 2.65 6.38
N LEU A 185 27.94 1.47 6.81
CA LEU A 185 27.96 1.07 8.21
C LEU A 185 28.89 1.98 9.04
N ALA A 186 30.08 2.34 8.53
CA ALA A 186 31.00 3.25 9.20
C ALA A 186 30.41 4.66 9.38
N GLU A 187 29.67 5.18 8.37
CA GLU A 187 28.95 6.45 8.49
C GLU A 187 27.84 6.36 9.54
N ALA A 188 27.09 5.24 9.60
CA ALA A 188 26.03 5.03 10.58
C ALA A 188 26.58 4.96 12.02
N HIS A 189 27.65 4.18 12.26
CA HIS A 189 28.31 4.07 13.55
C HIS A 189 28.97 5.38 14.02
N GLY A 190 29.42 6.22 13.08
CA GLY A 190 29.99 7.54 13.38
C GLY A 190 28.96 8.61 13.72
N ALA A 191 27.68 8.35 13.47
CA ALA A 191 26.61 9.31 13.72
C ALA A 191 26.34 9.47 15.24
N SER A 192 26.03 10.68 15.66
CA SER A 192 25.70 10.98 17.06
C SER A 192 24.77 12.19 17.17
N ILE A 193 24.10 12.33 18.30
CA ILE A 193 23.33 13.53 18.61
C ILE A 193 24.27 14.60 19.19
N ASP A 194 24.34 15.72 18.49
CA ASP A 194 24.92 16.96 19.02
C ASP A 194 23.77 17.95 19.32
N GLU A 195 23.32 17.97 20.56
CA GLU A 195 22.21 18.84 21.00
C GLU A 195 22.60 20.32 20.96
N VAL A 196 23.85 20.64 21.36
CA VAL A 196 24.35 22.02 21.40
C VAL A 196 24.48 22.58 19.98
N GLY A 197 25.11 21.82 19.09
CA GLY A 197 25.25 22.20 17.70
C GLY A 197 23.89 22.27 16.98
N ALA A 198 22.93 21.41 17.36
CA ALA A 198 21.56 21.48 16.82
C ALA A 198 20.89 22.83 17.16
N LEU A 199 20.90 23.23 18.44
CA LEU A 199 20.31 24.50 18.87
C LEU A 199 21.04 25.69 18.23
N ALA A 200 22.38 25.62 18.14
CA ALA A 200 23.15 26.65 17.45
C ALA A 200 22.88 26.77 15.97
N SER A 201 22.48 25.66 15.30
CA SER A 201 22.11 25.61 13.87
C SER A 201 20.65 25.95 13.60
N GLY A 202 19.89 26.39 14.62
CA GLY A 202 18.51 26.88 14.43
C GLY A 202 17.40 25.86 14.73
N TYR A 203 17.73 24.69 15.27
CA TYR A 203 16.69 23.77 15.79
C TYR A 203 16.02 24.40 17.01
N ARG A 204 14.71 24.26 17.11
CA ARG A 204 13.97 24.72 18.29
C ARG A 204 14.02 23.67 19.39
N ASP A 205 14.12 24.13 20.64
CA ASP A 205 14.05 23.26 21.80
C ASP A 205 12.59 22.98 22.16
N LEU A 206 12.14 21.73 21.94
CA LEU A 206 10.80 21.24 22.29
C LEU A 206 10.86 20.07 23.28
N ARG A 207 12.00 19.84 23.95
CA ARG A 207 12.20 18.72 24.88
C ARG A 207 11.26 18.74 26.08
N GLU A 208 10.71 19.91 26.41
CA GLU A 208 9.73 20.10 27.48
C GLU A 208 8.27 19.98 27.00
N ARG A 209 8.03 19.85 25.68
CA ARG A 209 6.70 19.66 25.13
C ARG A 209 6.26 18.22 25.37
N PHE A 210 5.00 18.01 25.79
CA PHE A 210 4.45 16.67 25.93
C PHE A 210 4.21 16.05 24.54
N ILE A 211 5.02 15.09 24.17
CA ILE A 211 5.05 14.43 22.86
C ILE A 211 4.91 12.93 23.10
N PHE A 212 4.21 12.21 22.21
CA PHE A 212 4.04 10.77 22.29
C PHE A 212 3.93 10.15 20.91
N THR A 213 4.27 8.87 20.79
CA THR A 213 4.11 8.07 19.56
C THR A 213 2.97 7.08 19.70
N ILE A 214 2.39 6.63 18.56
CA ILE A 214 1.36 5.58 18.48
C ILE A 214 1.70 4.68 17.32
N ASP A 215 2.15 3.46 17.61
CA ASP A 215 2.77 2.56 16.64
C ASP A 215 2.27 1.12 16.80
N PRO A 216 2.54 0.22 15.83
CA PRO A 216 2.36 -1.22 16.02
C PRO A 216 3.19 -1.75 17.20
N ASP A 217 2.76 -2.89 17.77
CA ASP A 217 3.40 -3.51 18.95
C ASP A 217 4.88 -3.87 18.68
N ASP A 218 5.16 -4.32 17.49
CA ASP A 218 6.45 -4.81 17.01
C ASP A 218 7.33 -3.72 16.34
N ALA A 219 6.83 -2.49 16.19
CA ALA A 219 7.60 -1.39 15.62
C ALA A 219 8.78 -0.96 16.52
N ARG A 220 9.91 -0.64 15.89
CA ARG A 220 11.14 -0.10 16.54
C ARG A 220 11.61 1.19 15.89
N ASP A 221 11.16 1.48 14.67
CA ASP A 221 11.52 2.62 13.82
C ASP A 221 10.40 3.67 13.86
N PHE A 222 10.32 4.40 14.99
CA PHE A 222 9.27 5.41 15.20
C PHE A 222 9.56 6.66 14.36
N ASP A 223 8.91 6.73 13.19
CA ASP A 223 9.04 7.85 12.25
C ASP A 223 8.36 9.12 12.75
N ASP A 224 7.21 8.98 13.45
CA ASP A 224 6.33 10.09 13.80
C ASP A 224 5.90 10.12 15.27
N ALA A 225 5.71 11.33 15.77
CA ALA A 225 5.17 11.57 17.09
C ALA A 225 4.22 12.75 17.07
N LEU A 226 3.29 12.77 18.00
CA LEU A 226 2.22 13.75 18.09
C LEU A 226 2.27 14.55 19.39
N SER A 227 1.80 15.79 19.31
CA SER A 227 1.52 16.62 20.48
C SER A 227 0.30 17.50 20.25
N ILE A 228 -0.41 17.84 21.32
CA ILE A 228 -1.55 18.76 21.23
C ILE A 228 -1.63 19.61 22.48
N VAL A 229 -1.91 20.91 22.29
CA VAL A 229 -2.16 21.86 23.35
C VAL A 229 -3.09 22.97 22.85
N GLN A 230 -3.93 23.49 23.75
CA GLN A 230 -4.72 24.67 23.44
C GLN A 230 -3.87 25.94 23.63
N VAL A 231 -3.93 26.85 22.69
CA VAL A 231 -3.16 28.10 22.69
C VAL A 231 -4.08 29.27 22.34
N GLU A 232 -3.79 30.43 22.90
CA GLU A 232 -4.41 31.67 22.48
C GLU A 232 -3.58 32.33 21.38
N ASP A 233 -4.18 32.59 20.25
CA ASP A 233 -3.56 33.23 19.09
C ASP A 233 -4.42 34.40 18.63
N GLN A 234 -3.92 35.61 18.77
CA GLN A 234 -4.64 36.87 18.43
C GLN A 234 -6.04 36.96 19.03
N GLY A 235 -6.18 36.56 20.31
CA GLY A 235 -7.46 36.59 21.03
C GLY A 235 -8.42 35.45 20.64
N ARG A 236 -7.95 34.44 19.90
CA ARG A 236 -8.74 33.25 19.55
C ARG A 236 -8.11 32.01 20.17
N LEU A 237 -8.93 31.17 20.77
CA LEU A 237 -8.50 29.86 21.22
C LEU A 237 -8.37 28.92 20.02
N LEU A 238 -7.16 28.38 19.83
CA LEU A 238 -6.84 27.40 18.80
C LEU A 238 -6.21 26.16 19.43
N TRP A 239 -6.34 25.03 18.78
CA TRP A 239 -5.54 23.86 19.07
C TRP A 239 -4.25 23.91 18.24
N ARG A 240 -3.11 23.81 18.91
CA ARG A 240 -1.81 23.58 18.27
C ARG A 240 -1.55 22.10 18.29
N ILE A 241 -1.61 21.46 17.12
CA ILE A 241 -1.26 20.05 16.91
C ILE A 241 0.15 20.03 16.35
N GLY A 242 1.08 19.37 17.04
CA GLY A 242 2.43 19.13 16.52
C GLY A 242 2.52 17.75 15.91
N VAL A 243 2.98 17.68 14.67
CA VAL A 243 3.39 16.44 13.98
C VAL A 243 4.90 16.52 13.89
N HIS A 244 5.59 15.61 14.59
CA HIS A 244 7.04 15.59 14.72
C HIS A 244 7.57 14.38 13.98
N ILE A 245 8.37 14.58 12.94
CA ILE A 245 8.89 13.51 12.07
C ILE A 245 10.39 13.40 12.28
N ALA A 246 10.91 12.18 12.38
CA ALA A 246 12.34 11.89 12.51
C ALA A 246 13.15 12.63 11.44
N ASP A 247 14.17 13.37 11.84
CA ASP A 247 15.00 14.13 10.91
C ASP A 247 16.16 13.31 10.35
N VAL A 248 15.81 12.29 9.56
CA VAL A 248 16.79 11.39 8.92
C VAL A 248 17.74 12.17 7.99
N SER A 249 17.24 13.25 7.38
CA SER A 249 18.03 14.07 6.45
C SER A 249 19.22 14.80 7.09
N HIS A 250 19.33 14.79 8.44
CA HIS A 250 20.49 15.26 9.15
C HIS A 250 21.65 14.25 9.14
N TYR A 251 21.33 12.98 9.23
CA TYR A 251 22.30 11.89 9.31
C TYR A 251 22.69 11.34 7.95
N VAL A 252 21.75 11.34 7.00
CA VAL A 252 21.93 10.83 5.64
C VAL A 252 22.16 12.01 4.69
N GLU A 253 23.41 12.43 4.54
CA GLU A 253 23.78 13.53 3.65
C GLU A 253 23.73 13.12 2.17
N TRP A 254 23.34 14.04 1.29
CA TRP A 254 23.31 13.78 -0.16
C TRP A 254 24.67 13.38 -0.70
N GLY A 255 24.75 12.20 -1.33
CA GLY A 255 25.93 11.64 -1.96
C GLY A 255 26.88 10.94 -1.00
N SER A 256 26.53 10.75 0.28
CA SER A 256 27.23 9.88 1.22
C SER A 256 27.01 8.40 0.88
N ALA A 257 27.76 7.50 1.50
CA ALA A 257 27.55 6.06 1.32
C ALA A 257 26.17 5.61 1.82
N LEU A 258 25.69 6.20 2.92
CA LEU A 258 24.33 6.00 3.44
C LEU A 258 23.27 6.46 2.41
N ASP A 259 23.44 7.66 1.84
CA ASP A 259 22.50 8.16 0.83
C ASP A 259 22.45 7.28 -0.42
N LEU A 260 23.60 6.83 -0.89
CA LEU A 260 23.67 5.96 -2.06
C LEU A 260 23.00 4.60 -1.79
N ALA A 261 23.15 4.04 -0.61
CA ALA A 261 22.48 2.81 -0.19
C ALA A 261 20.97 3.03 -0.07
N ALA A 262 20.52 4.07 0.64
CA ALA A 262 19.11 4.42 0.80
C ALA A 262 18.43 4.71 -0.55
N ARG A 263 19.14 5.38 -1.48
CA ARG A 263 18.64 5.71 -2.83
C ARG A 263 18.43 4.46 -3.68
N ARG A 264 19.36 3.48 -3.63
CA ARG A 264 19.19 2.20 -4.36
C ARG A 264 18.03 1.39 -3.82
N ARG A 265 17.89 1.31 -2.49
CA ARG A 265 16.80 0.59 -1.82
C ARG A 265 15.45 1.28 -2.00
N ALA A 266 15.45 2.62 -1.98
CA ALA A 266 14.31 3.53 -2.10
C ALA A 266 13.20 3.37 -1.04
N THR A 267 13.02 2.18 -0.49
CA THR A 267 12.07 1.87 0.58
C THR A 267 12.56 0.70 1.45
N SER A 268 12.12 0.64 2.70
CA SER A 268 12.21 -0.59 3.50
C SER A 268 11.22 -1.62 2.98
N VAL A 269 11.57 -2.91 3.06
CA VAL A 269 10.72 -4.03 2.62
C VAL A 269 10.28 -4.81 3.85
N TYR A 270 8.97 -4.95 4.05
CA TYR A 270 8.36 -5.63 5.19
C TYR A 270 7.89 -7.01 4.76
N LEU A 271 8.67 -8.04 5.06
CA LEU A 271 8.29 -9.42 4.79
C LEU A 271 7.57 -10.00 6.01
N VAL A 272 6.97 -11.15 5.86
CA VAL A 272 6.20 -11.81 6.93
C VAL A 272 7.04 -12.15 8.16
N ASP A 273 8.34 -12.41 8.01
CA ASP A 273 9.28 -12.85 9.06
C ASP A 273 10.34 -11.80 9.42
N ARG A 274 10.61 -10.83 8.56
CA ARG A 274 11.69 -9.85 8.73
C ARG A 274 11.45 -8.54 7.98
N VAL A 275 12.25 -7.53 8.33
CA VAL A 275 12.32 -6.26 7.61
C VAL A 275 13.69 -6.10 6.98
N ILE A 276 13.73 -5.74 5.69
CA ILE A 276 14.96 -5.29 5.01
C ILE A 276 14.92 -3.76 5.05
N PRO A 277 15.73 -3.11 5.92
CA PRO A 277 15.60 -1.67 6.15
C PRO A 277 16.25 -0.86 5.03
N MET A 278 15.70 0.35 4.77
CA MET A 278 16.26 1.31 3.82
C MET A 278 17.60 1.88 4.28
N ILE A 279 17.76 2.09 5.57
CA ILE A 279 18.99 2.58 6.23
C ILE A 279 19.37 1.64 7.37
N PRO A 280 20.66 1.56 7.78
CA PRO A 280 21.11 0.67 8.85
C PRO A 280 20.30 0.81 10.14
N GLU A 281 20.18 -0.29 10.90
CA GLU A 281 19.37 -0.36 12.13
C GLU A 281 19.86 0.61 13.21
N GLU A 282 21.15 0.92 13.27
CA GLU A 282 21.74 1.91 14.17
C GLU A 282 21.11 3.29 13.98
N LEU A 283 20.66 3.59 12.77
CA LEU A 283 19.93 4.82 12.47
C LEU A 283 18.42 4.61 12.54
N SER A 284 17.89 3.59 11.86
CA SER A 284 16.44 3.41 11.72
C SER A 284 15.74 3.10 13.05
N CYS A 285 16.31 2.18 13.85
CA CYS A 285 15.80 1.82 15.17
C CYS A 285 16.51 2.58 16.31
N GLY A 286 17.64 3.22 16.01
CA GLY A 286 18.49 3.95 16.96
C GLY A 286 18.29 5.46 16.91
N LEU A 287 19.24 6.19 16.31
CA LEU A 287 19.33 7.65 16.37
C LEU A 287 18.15 8.39 15.72
N CYS A 288 17.53 7.81 14.68
CA CYS A 288 16.40 8.44 14.00
C CYS A 288 15.07 8.14 14.71
N SER A 289 14.91 6.94 15.28
CA SER A 289 13.67 6.52 15.94
C SER A 289 13.31 7.44 17.12
N LEU A 290 12.07 7.94 17.14
CA LEU A 290 11.56 8.86 18.16
C LEU A 290 11.21 8.14 19.48
N ALA A 291 12.13 7.31 19.95
CA ALA A 291 11.99 6.47 21.14
C ALA A 291 11.67 7.28 22.41
N PRO A 292 10.86 6.75 23.34
CA PRO A 292 10.46 7.47 24.54
C PRO A 292 11.67 7.71 25.49
N GLY A 293 11.71 8.90 26.08
CA GLY A 293 12.77 9.34 27.02
C GLY A 293 14.04 9.86 26.35
N GLU A 294 14.25 9.59 25.08
CA GLU A 294 15.44 9.95 24.32
C GLU A 294 15.29 11.29 23.62
N VAL A 295 16.39 12.07 23.56
CA VAL A 295 16.41 13.30 22.76
C VAL A 295 16.62 12.93 21.30
N ARG A 296 15.81 13.47 20.41
CA ARG A 296 15.84 13.19 18.96
C ARG A 296 15.71 14.47 18.14
N ARG A 297 16.32 14.46 16.95
CA ARG A 297 16.11 15.50 15.95
C ARG A 297 14.82 15.22 15.19
N SER A 298 14.01 16.25 14.99
CA SER A 298 12.76 16.14 14.22
C SER A 298 12.59 17.31 13.26
N MET A 299 11.85 17.06 12.18
CA MET A 299 11.16 18.09 11.40
C MET A 299 9.74 18.20 11.91
N THR A 300 9.36 19.35 12.42
CA THR A 300 8.09 19.57 13.10
C THR A 300 7.16 20.42 12.25
N VAL A 301 5.91 19.97 12.13
CA VAL A 301 4.80 20.73 11.56
C VAL A 301 3.80 21.04 12.67
N ASP A 302 3.71 22.31 13.10
CA ASP A 302 2.69 22.77 14.00
C ASP A 302 1.47 23.27 13.20
N LEU A 303 0.34 22.62 13.38
CA LEU A 303 -0.96 22.97 12.80
C LEU A 303 -1.79 23.74 13.84
N TYR A 304 -2.19 24.97 13.53
CA TYR A 304 -3.05 25.76 14.39
C TYR A 304 -4.49 25.69 13.85
N VAL A 305 -5.37 25.04 14.59
CA VAL A 305 -6.70 24.70 14.11
C VAL A 305 -7.78 25.14 15.10
N ASN A 306 -8.96 25.47 14.57
CA ASN A 306 -10.12 25.80 15.40
C ASN A 306 -10.85 24.51 15.85
N GLU A 307 -11.90 24.66 16.66
CA GLU A 307 -12.76 23.58 17.16
C GLU A 307 -13.45 22.75 16.07
N ARG A 308 -13.48 23.23 14.83
CA ARG A 308 -14.05 22.54 13.66
C ARG A 308 -12.99 21.86 12.80
N ALA A 309 -11.77 21.73 13.31
CA ALA A 309 -10.61 21.21 12.57
C ALA A 309 -10.34 21.98 11.26
N GLN A 310 -10.54 23.30 11.25
CA GLN A 310 -10.17 24.16 10.13
C GLN A 310 -8.80 24.79 10.42
N LEU A 311 -7.87 24.65 9.47
CA LEU A 311 -6.52 25.19 9.58
C LEU A 311 -6.55 26.72 9.53
N ALA A 312 -6.07 27.38 10.58
CA ALA A 312 -5.89 28.83 10.61
C ALA A 312 -4.51 29.24 10.07
N ARG A 313 -3.47 28.54 10.50
CA ARG A 313 -2.09 28.70 10.05
C ARG A 313 -1.26 27.47 10.42
N TYR A 314 -0.04 27.40 9.91
CA TYR A 314 0.95 26.38 10.27
C TYR A 314 2.33 26.97 10.43
N LYS A 315 3.22 26.21 11.06
CA LYS A 315 4.67 26.48 11.13
C LYS A 315 5.42 25.20 10.84
N ILE A 316 6.49 25.29 10.04
CA ILE A 316 7.40 24.17 9.75
C ILE A 316 8.79 24.58 10.20
N TYR A 317 9.47 23.72 10.96
CA TYR A 317 10.80 23.99 11.49
C TYR A 317 11.44 22.71 12.04
N PRO A 318 12.79 22.62 12.07
CA PRO A 318 13.46 21.55 12.76
C PRO A 318 13.45 21.78 14.29
N ALA A 319 13.43 20.70 15.05
CA ALA A 319 13.38 20.74 16.50
C ALA A 319 14.17 19.60 17.16
N LEU A 320 14.61 19.83 18.41
CA LEU A 320 14.96 18.77 19.34
C LEU A 320 13.72 18.45 20.17
N ILE A 321 13.35 17.18 20.20
CA ILE A 321 12.21 16.67 20.95
C ILE A 321 12.66 15.58 21.91
N ARG A 322 11.81 15.30 22.91
CA ARG A 322 11.89 14.11 23.75
C ARG A 322 10.49 13.53 23.88
N SER A 323 10.29 12.31 23.38
CA SER A 323 9.00 11.63 23.52
C SER A 323 8.77 11.25 24.99
N ASN A 324 7.57 11.54 25.50
CA ASN A 324 7.18 11.27 26.89
C ASN A 324 6.56 9.89 27.07
N ALA A 325 5.97 9.33 25.99
CA ALA A 325 5.30 8.05 26.00
C ALA A 325 5.30 7.43 24.60
N ARG A 326 5.32 6.09 24.55
CA ARG A 326 4.97 5.30 23.41
C ARG A 326 3.65 4.60 23.73
N LEU A 327 2.71 4.63 22.81
CA LEU A 327 1.49 3.83 22.84
C LEU A 327 1.51 2.84 21.67
N THR A 328 0.96 1.67 21.91
CA THR A 328 0.54 0.78 20.83
C THR A 328 -0.83 1.20 20.32
N TYR A 329 -1.20 0.79 19.10
CA TYR A 329 -2.56 1.03 18.59
C TYR A 329 -3.64 0.42 19.49
N GLY A 330 -3.34 -0.73 20.15
CA GLY A 330 -4.23 -1.37 21.11
C GLY A 330 -4.45 -0.51 22.34
N GLU A 331 -3.38 -0.08 23.01
CA GLU A 331 -3.43 0.80 24.20
C GLU A 331 -4.12 2.14 23.89
N ALA A 332 -3.82 2.72 22.73
CA ALA A 332 -4.47 3.96 22.29
C ALA A 332 -5.98 3.77 22.09
N LEU A 333 -6.40 2.63 21.52
CA LEU A 333 -7.79 2.29 21.33
C LEU A 333 -8.52 2.10 22.68
N GLU A 334 -7.92 1.35 23.61
CA GLU A 334 -8.46 1.17 24.97
C GLU A 334 -8.63 2.51 25.69
N MET A 335 -7.66 3.44 25.57
CA MET A 335 -7.77 4.78 26.11
C MET A 335 -8.88 5.61 25.46
N LEU A 336 -9.16 5.40 24.19
CA LEU A 336 -10.22 6.12 23.46
C LEU A 336 -11.62 5.58 23.82
N GLU A 337 -11.78 4.28 24.05
CA GLU A 337 -13.05 3.60 24.29
C GLU A 337 -13.41 3.49 25.79
N GLY A 338 -12.41 3.60 26.68
CA GLY A 338 -12.62 3.48 28.13
C GLY A 338 -13.60 4.54 28.66
N GLU A 339 -14.55 4.13 29.47
CA GLU A 339 -15.50 5.02 30.16
C GLU A 339 -14.78 5.88 31.22
N ASP A 340 -15.26 7.12 31.42
CA ASP A 340 -14.75 8.01 32.47
C ASP A 340 -15.15 7.47 33.86
N GLU A 341 -14.30 6.73 34.54
CA GLU A 341 -14.49 6.32 35.96
C GLU A 341 -14.53 7.52 36.96
N VAL A 342 -14.42 8.75 36.50
CA VAL A 342 -14.26 9.93 37.36
C VAL A 342 -15.58 10.63 37.68
N ALA A 343 -16.75 10.17 37.21
CA ALA A 343 -18.05 10.80 37.50
C ALA A 343 -18.84 10.19 38.67
N ALA A 344 -18.33 9.16 39.36
CA ALA A 344 -19.05 8.46 40.45
C ALA A 344 -18.53 8.71 41.87
N GLY A 345 -17.78 9.76 42.11
CA GLY A 345 -17.10 10.04 43.37
C GLY A 345 -17.60 11.23 44.17
N GLN A 346 -18.93 11.58 44.20
CA GLN A 346 -19.53 12.39 45.26
C GLN A 346 -21.05 12.08 45.39
N GLY A 347 -21.38 11.20 46.29
CA GLY A 347 -22.81 10.92 46.58
C GLY A 347 -22.96 9.96 47.76
N VAL A 348 -22.88 10.48 48.98
CA VAL A 348 -23.57 10.06 50.22
C VAL A 348 -23.62 8.57 50.55
N GLY A 349 -22.99 8.24 51.69
CA GLY A 349 -23.00 6.90 52.29
C GLY A 349 -24.39 6.38 52.64
N HIS A 350 -24.58 5.11 52.37
CA HIS A 350 -25.46 4.23 53.11
C HIS A 350 -24.80 2.87 53.31
N THR A 351 -24.75 2.47 54.54
CA THR A 351 -24.22 1.23 55.09
C THR A 351 -24.91 -0.05 54.55
N PRO A 352 -24.19 -1.18 54.56
CA PRO A 352 -24.60 -2.40 53.87
C PRO A 352 -25.57 -3.27 54.65
N CYS A 353 -26.45 -3.99 53.95
CA CYS A 353 -27.12 -5.17 54.48
C CYS A 353 -26.72 -6.39 53.62
N SER A 354 -26.23 -7.38 54.39
CA SER A 354 -25.85 -8.71 53.97
C SER A 354 -26.99 -9.50 53.30
N ASP A 355 -26.72 -10.27 52.28
CA ASP A 355 -26.93 -11.72 52.20
C ASP A 355 -26.72 -12.27 50.78
N SER A 356 -25.78 -13.17 50.64
CA SER A 356 -25.65 -14.16 49.54
C SER A 356 -26.57 -15.36 49.83
N PRO A 357 -26.80 -16.35 48.92
CA PRO A 357 -26.01 -16.74 47.74
C PRO A 357 -26.77 -17.36 46.53
N ALA A 358 -26.01 -17.51 45.44
CA ALA A 358 -25.95 -18.68 44.55
C ALA A 358 -26.90 -18.84 43.35
N ARG A 359 -26.22 -19.11 42.24
CA ARG A 359 -26.45 -20.02 41.11
C ARG A 359 -26.98 -19.47 39.79
N ALA A 360 -26.05 -19.44 38.84
CA ALA A 360 -26.00 -20.23 37.58
C ALA A 360 -27.14 -20.09 36.57
N ASN A 361 -26.70 -19.81 35.35
CA ASN A 361 -27.13 -20.27 34.03
C ASN A 361 -27.60 -19.17 33.06
N SER A 362 -26.82 -19.08 31.95
CA SER A 362 -27.23 -18.59 30.62
C SER A 362 -28.44 -19.38 30.08
N PRO A 363 -29.03 -19.09 28.93
CA PRO A 363 -28.83 -18.00 27.94
C PRO A 363 -30.16 -17.47 27.33
N LEU A 364 -30.01 -16.59 26.31
CA LEU A 364 -30.98 -16.29 25.23
C LEU A 364 -32.14 -15.33 25.51
N GLY A 365 -32.11 -14.27 24.69
CA GLY A 365 -33.25 -13.91 23.86
C GLY A 365 -34.10 -12.73 24.29
N CYS A 366 -34.27 -11.86 23.35
CA CYS A 366 -35.49 -11.21 22.92
C CYS A 366 -35.50 -9.67 22.96
N LEU A 367 -35.44 -9.17 21.73
CA LEU A 367 -36.35 -8.19 21.07
C LEU A 367 -37.27 -7.37 22.01
N ALA A 368 -37.14 -6.07 21.92
CA ALA A 368 -38.31 -5.17 22.06
C ALA A 368 -38.20 -3.97 21.12
N ARG A 369 -39.18 -3.89 20.24
CA ARG A 369 -39.57 -2.74 19.42
C ARG A 369 -39.90 -1.52 20.30
N ALA A 370 -39.58 -0.35 19.79
CA ALA A 370 -40.34 0.86 20.07
C ALA A 370 -40.49 1.69 18.80
N GLU A 371 -41.72 1.67 18.29
CA GLU A 371 -42.26 2.60 17.31
C GLU A 371 -42.37 4.00 17.96
N LEU A 372 -42.00 5.05 17.25
CA LEU A 372 -42.48 6.40 17.53
C LEU A 372 -42.85 7.17 16.28
N ARG A 373 -44.06 7.61 16.35
CA ARG A 373 -44.93 8.30 15.41
C ARG A 373 -44.30 9.55 14.81
N ALA A 374 -44.64 9.74 13.54
CA ALA A 374 -44.54 11.01 12.82
C ALA A 374 -45.60 12.03 13.36
N GLU A 375 -45.21 13.28 13.52
CA GLU A 375 -46.11 14.39 13.55
C GLU A 375 -45.68 15.52 12.61
N HIS A 376 -46.65 15.96 11.83
CA HIS A 376 -46.59 17.00 10.81
C HIS A 376 -46.52 18.38 11.45
N ALA A 377 -45.79 19.32 10.84
CA ALA A 377 -46.16 20.73 10.75
C ALA A 377 -45.34 21.47 9.66
N PRO A 378 -45.82 22.64 9.16
CA PRO A 378 -45.84 22.91 7.74
C PRO A 378 -44.76 23.88 7.23
N ARG A 379 -44.55 23.86 5.92
CA ARG A 379 -43.71 24.81 5.15
C ARG A 379 -44.30 26.22 5.16
N PRO A 380 -43.47 27.27 5.12
CA PRO A 380 -43.82 28.50 4.46
C PRO A 380 -43.13 28.67 3.11
N GLN A 381 -43.91 29.22 2.20
CA GLN A 381 -43.57 29.54 0.83
C GLN A 381 -42.61 30.74 0.74
N GLY A 382 -41.81 30.75 -0.35
CA GLY A 382 -40.88 31.81 -0.67
C GLY A 382 -41.51 33.13 -1.15
N PRO A 383 -40.65 34.05 -1.52
CA PRO A 383 -40.81 34.67 -2.82
C PRO A 383 -39.56 34.71 -3.70
N ARG A 384 -39.87 34.84 -4.99
CA ARG A 384 -38.98 34.89 -6.15
C ARG A 384 -38.16 36.19 -6.21
N GLY A 385 -36.96 36.09 -6.74
CA GLY A 385 -36.45 37.00 -7.75
C GLY A 385 -35.47 38.06 -7.29
N SER A 386 -34.22 37.92 -7.70
CA SER A 386 -33.58 38.86 -8.63
C SER A 386 -32.12 38.53 -8.83
N ARG A 387 -31.70 38.50 -10.10
CA ARG A 387 -30.33 38.54 -10.56
C ARG A 387 -29.64 39.81 -10.03
N CYS A 388 -28.41 39.68 -9.60
CA CYS A 388 -27.42 40.73 -9.75
C CYS A 388 -26.04 40.08 -9.91
N ASP A 389 -25.48 40.26 -11.10
CA ASP A 389 -24.05 40.14 -11.41
C ASP A 389 -23.28 41.13 -10.56
N ASN A 390 -22.18 40.74 -9.99
CA ASN A 390 -21.03 41.60 -9.75
C ASN A 390 -19.78 40.76 -9.53
N ALA A 391 -18.97 40.73 -10.56
CA ALA A 391 -17.55 40.44 -10.48
C ALA A 391 -16.88 41.60 -9.76
N SER A 392 -16.09 41.35 -8.73
CA SER A 392 -15.13 42.29 -8.19
C SER A 392 -13.77 41.65 -8.14
N GLU A 393 -12.91 42.10 -9.02
CA GLU A 393 -11.48 41.95 -9.08
C GLU A 393 -10.85 42.27 -7.72
N PHE A 394 -9.97 41.39 -7.25
CA PHE A 394 -9.04 41.70 -6.18
C PHE A 394 -7.65 41.91 -6.83
N GLU A 395 -7.22 43.15 -6.86
CA GLU A 395 -5.86 43.56 -7.17
C GLU A 395 -4.87 43.08 -6.08
N PRO A 396 -3.65 42.66 -6.42
CA PRO A 396 -2.60 42.34 -5.45
C PRO A 396 -1.91 43.63 -4.98
N ALA A 397 -1.81 43.81 -3.67
CA ALA A 397 -1.01 44.85 -3.05
C ALA A 397 0.48 44.69 -3.35
N VAL A 398 1.04 45.70 -3.97
CA VAL A 398 2.47 45.86 -4.26
C VAL A 398 3.20 46.19 -2.95
N ILE A 399 4.23 45.43 -2.61
CA ILE A 399 5.19 45.73 -1.53
C ILE A 399 6.46 46.32 -2.17
N PRO A 400 6.95 47.48 -1.73
CA PRO A 400 8.13 48.11 -2.32
C PRO A 400 9.42 47.41 -1.89
N GLU A 401 10.34 47.24 -2.86
CA GLU A 401 11.76 46.94 -2.63
C GLU A 401 12.42 48.03 -1.78
N ASN A 402 13.14 47.64 -0.75
CA ASN A 402 14.25 48.45 -0.26
C ASN A 402 15.39 47.60 0.30
N ALA A 403 16.55 48.00 -0.13
CA ALA A 403 17.86 47.40 0.03
C ALA A 403 18.41 47.43 1.46
N GLY A 404 19.14 46.36 1.79
CA GLY A 404 20.41 46.40 2.49
C GLY A 404 20.40 46.92 3.92
N ARG A 405 20.31 46.00 4.92
CA ARG A 405 21.04 46.08 6.18
C ARG A 405 21.13 44.73 6.86
N ALA A 406 22.31 44.33 7.25
CA ALA A 406 22.58 43.14 8.06
C ALA A 406 21.72 43.13 9.35
N PRO A 407 21.19 41.97 9.79
CA PRO A 407 20.35 41.91 10.97
C PRO A 407 21.20 41.99 12.24
N ARG A 408 20.98 43.02 13.03
CA ARG A 408 21.34 43.06 14.47
C ARG A 408 20.45 41.99 15.17
N ALA A 409 21.08 41.11 15.91
CA ALA A 409 20.45 40.19 16.84
C ALA A 409 19.53 40.95 17.83
N VAL A 410 18.26 40.80 17.72
CA VAL A 410 17.25 41.16 18.71
C VAL A 410 16.97 39.92 19.53
N PRO A 411 17.08 39.91 20.85
CA PRO A 411 16.72 38.79 21.69
C PRO A 411 15.20 38.57 21.55
N GLN A 412 14.80 37.48 20.91
CA GLN A 412 13.41 37.02 20.93
C GLN A 412 13.05 36.63 22.36
N ARG A 413 12.23 37.43 23.01
CA ARG A 413 11.49 36.99 24.19
C ARG A 413 10.60 35.80 23.73
N SER A 414 10.81 34.67 24.36
CA SER A 414 10.01 33.47 24.18
C SER A 414 8.57 33.78 24.56
N GLU A 415 7.66 33.78 23.56
CA GLU A 415 6.19 33.82 23.76
C GLU A 415 5.64 32.54 24.39
N ASP A 416 6.50 31.63 24.85
CA ASP A 416 6.11 30.36 25.46
C ASP A 416 5.94 30.39 26.99
N CYS A 417 6.04 31.55 27.64
CA CYS A 417 5.84 31.68 29.08
C CYS A 417 4.41 32.07 29.44
N LEU A 418 3.44 31.20 29.25
CA LEU A 418 2.19 31.14 30.01
C LEU A 418 1.58 29.72 29.92
N SER A 419 2.29 28.74 30.48
CA SER A 419 1.68 27.49 30.92
C SER A 419 2.31 27.09 32.24
N THR A 420 1.66 27.54 33.31
CA THR A 420 1.83 26.99 34.66
C THR A 420 1.26 25.58 34.68
N GLU A 421 2.05 24.57 34.27
CA GLU A 421 1.78 23.18 34.57
C GLU A 421 3.05 22.33 34.35
N TYR A 422 4.01 22.46 35.28
CA TYR A 422 5.08 21.47 35.41
C TYR A 422 5.44 21.29 36.89
N ALA A 423 4.56 20.50 37.56
CA ALA A 423 4.97 19.72 38.73
C ALA A 423 5.10 18.26 38.29
N PRO A 424 6.02 17.45 38.85
CA PRO A 424 6.15 16.04 38.54
C PRO A 424 4.86 15.31 38.95
N HIS A 425 3.98 15.05 37.97
CA HIS A 425 2.74 14.33 38.18
C HIS A 425 2.99 12.87 38.52
N SER A 426 2.20 12.30 39.42
CA SER A 426 2.12 10.85 39.65
C SER A 426 1.72 10.11 38.35
N GLN A 427 2.05 8.82 38.22
CA GLN A 427 1.79 8.02 37.02
C GLN A 427 0.31 8.12 36.57
N GLY A 428 -0.66 8.03 37.48
CA GLY A 428 -2.07 8.17 37.16
C GLY A 428 -2.49 9.58 36.68
N GLN A 429 -1.80 10.65 37.10
CA GLN A 429 -2.05 12.00 36.58
C GLN A 429 -1.48 12.19 35.16
N ARG A 430 -0.37 11.52 34.84
CA ARG A 430 0.21 11.50 33.49
C ARG A 430 -0.71 10.77 32.51
N GLU A 431 -1.22 9.62 32.89
CA GLU A 431 -2.16 8.84 32.08
C GLU A 431 -3.46 9.60 31.81
N THR A 432 -4.05 10.25 32.82
CA THR A 432 -5.24 11.09 32.63
C THR A 432 -4.98 12.28 31.72
N SER A 433 -3.78 12.88 31.76
CA SER A 433 -3.41 13.96 30.85
C SER A 433 -3.21 13.45 29.42
N LEU A 434 -2.58 12.28 29.22
CA LEU A 434 -2.38 11.66 27.92
C LEU A 434 -3.71 11.29 27.28
N ARG A 435 -4.62 10.61 28.02
CA ARG A 435 -5.96 10.24 27.55
C ARG A 435 -6.76 11.47 27.07
N LYS A 436 -6.76 12.59 27.83
CA LYS A 436 -7.44 13.82 27.39
C LYS A 436 -6.88 14.36 26.07
N ARG A 437 -5.56 14.34 25.89
CA ARG A 437 -4.89 14.76 24.65
C ARG A 437 -5.28 13.85 23.48
N LEU A 438 -5.29 12.53 23.72
CA LEU A 438 -5.66 11.51 22.73
C LEU A 438 -7.13 11.69 22.28
N LEU A 439 -8.06 11.85 23.22
CA LEU A 439 -9.48 12.11 22.92
C LEU A 439 -9.67 13.37 22.09
N GLN A 440 -8.97 14.45 22.41
CA GLN A 440 -9.05 15.69 21.64
C GLN A 440 -8.46 15.55 20.23
N LEU A 441 -7.33 14.86 20.08
CA LEU A 441 -6.77 14.55 18.76
C LEU A 441 -7.72 13.68 17.94
N SER A 442 -8.30 12.63 18.53
CA SER A 442 -9.26 11.75 17.87
C SER A 442 -10.49 12.49 17.40
N ARG A 443 -11.02 13.41 18.22
CA ARG A 443 -12.13 14.30 17.83
C ARG A 443 -11.77 15.17 16.63
N LEU A 444 -10.60 15.80 16.63
CA LEU A 444 -10.16 16.66 15.51
C LEU A 444 -9.86 15.85 14.26
N ALA A 445 -9.26 14.65 14.41
CA ALA A 445 -9.04 13.72 13.31
C ALA A 445 -10.37 13.28 12.66
N SER A 446 -11.36 12.90 13.46
CA SER A 446 -12.69 12.53 12.96
C SER A 446 -13.38 13.67 12.20
N LEU A 447 -13.25 14.91 12.70
CA LEU A 447 -13.77 16.08 11.98
C LEU A 447 -13.04 16.31 10.65
N ARG A 448 -11.72 16.10 10.63
CA ARG A 448 -10.91 16.22 9.42
C ARG A 448 -11.26 15.13 8.41
N HIS A 449 -11.36 13.89 8.86
CA HIS A 449 -11.80 12.76 8.04
C HIS A 449 -13.15 13.05 7.37
N ALA A 450 -14.16 13.47 8.15
CA ALA A 450 -15.46 13.83 7.62
C ALA A 450 -15.42 15.02 6.62
N GLN A 451 -14.46 15.94 6.75
CA GLN A 451 -14.25 17.02 5.78
C GLN A 451 -13.66 16.45 4.48
N ARG A 452 -12.72 15.50 4.56
CA ARG A 452 -12.10 14.83 3.41
C ARG A 452 -13.12 13.99 2.64
N GLU A 453 -13.95 13.20 3.35
CA GLU A 453 -15.04 12.45 2.73
C GLU A 453 -16.02 13.35 1.99
N ARG A 454 -16.42 14.48 2.60
CA ARG A 454 -17.31 15.47 1.93
C ARG A 454 -16.71 16.10 0.69
N LYS A 455 -15.38 16.15 0.56
CA LYS A 455 -14.69 16.59 -0.65
C LYS A 455 -14.59 15.48 -1.72
N GLY A 456 -14.99 14.25 -1.39
CA GLY A 456 -14.92 13.09 -2.27
C GLY A 456 -13.71 12.17 -1.99
N GLY A 457 -13.04 12.34 -0.86
CA GLY A 457 -12.01 11.39 -0.42
C GLY A 457 -12.62 10.00 -0.24
N ILE A 458 -12.00 8.99 -0.83
CA ILE A 458 -12.48 7.61 -0.79
C ILE A 458 -11.71 6.88 0.31
N ASP A 459 -12.45 6.24 1.21
CA ASP A 459 -11.90 5.44 2.30
C ASP A 459 -12.26 3.98 2.08
N PHE A 460 -11.25 3.15 1.81
CA PHE A 460 -11.40 1.71 1.62
C PHE A 460 -11.14 1.01 2.97
N ASP A 461 -12.19 0.42 3.53
CA ASP A 461 -12.10 -0.38 4.75
C ASP A 461 -11.98 -1.87 4.34
N GLN A 462 -10.77 -2.32 4.12
CA GLN A 462 -10.48 -3.73 3.84
C GLN A 462 -9.68 -4.32 4.99
N PRO A 463 -10.06 -5.52 5.48
CA PRO A 463 -9.23 -6.23 6.44
C PRO A 463 -7.93 -6.70 5.80
N GLU A 464 -6.83 -6.52 6.49
CA GLU A 464 -5.54 -7.07 6.13
C GLU A 464 -5.26 -8.30 6.98
N ALA A 465 -4.94 -9.42 6.34
CA ALA A 465 -4.50 -10.60 7.07
C ALA A 465 -3.02 -10.50 7.38
N ARG A 466 -2.64 -10.78 8.61
CA ARG A 466 -1.26 -10.94 9.03
C ARG A 466 -1.07 -12.33 9.60
N VAL A 467 -0.11 -13.07 9.06
CA VAL A 467 0.25 -14.38 9.57
C VAL A 467 1.16 -14.19 10.80
N ARG A 468 0.78 -14.78 11.93
CA ARG A 468 1.62 -14.81 13.13
C ARG A 468 2.53 -16.02 13.06
N LEU A 469 3.82 -15.80 13.23
CA LEU A 469 4.85 -16.83 13.25
C LEU A 469 5.27 -17.15 14.68
N ASP A 470 5.77 -18.37 14.90
CA ASP A 470 6.50 -18.74 16.12
C ASP A 470 7.99 -18.36 16.00
N GLU A 471 8.77 -18.62 17.05
CA GLU A 471 10.21 -18.34 17.08
C GLU A 471 11.00 -19.14 16.02
N ALA A 472 10.43 -20.19 15.48
CA ALA A 472 11.01 -21.01 14.40
C ALA A 472 10.48 -20.61 13.01
N GLY A 473 9.80 -19.47 12.86
CA GLY A 473 9.26 -18.98 11.60
C GLY A 473 8.03 -19.75 11.09
N ARG A 474 7.40 -20.63 11.90
CA ARG A 474 6.24 -21.42 11.47
C ARG A 474 4.93 -20.67 11.77
N PRO A 475 3.95 -20.72 10.86
CA PRO A 475 2.70 -20.02 11.05
C PRO A 475 1.85 -20.64 12.18
N GLN A 476 1.48 -19.82 13.16
CA GLN A 476 0.63 -20.20 14.29
C GLN A 476 -0.83 -19.81 14.08
N GLY A 477 -1.09 -18.69 13.43
CA GLY A 477 -2.43 -18.16 13.26
C GLY A 477 -2.48 -17.01 12.28
N VAL A 478 -3.69 -16.61 11.90
CA VAL A 478 -3.94 -15.45 11.05
C VAL A 478 -4.74 -14.44 11.84
N GLU A 479 -4.23 -13.22 11.92
CA GLU A 479 -4.88 -12.09 12.56
C GLU A 479 -5.43 -11.14 11.48
N LEU A 480 -6.69 -10.75 11.62
CA LEU A 480 -7.31 -9.78 10.73
C LEU A 480 -7.19 -8.39 11.35
N ARG A 481 -6.37 -7.55 10.75
CA ARG A 481 -6.25 -6.15 11.13
C ARG A 481 -7.30 -5.32 10.39
N ARG A 482 -8.09 -4.57 11.15
CA ARG A 482 -9.07 -3.62 10.64
C ARG A 482 -8.71 -2.23 11.12
N LYS A 483 -9.04 -1.25 10.31
CA LYS A 483 -8.94 0.16 10.68
C LYS A 483 -9.78 0.43 11.93
N ASN A 484 -9.22 1.11 12.91
CA ASN A 484 -9.88 1.49 14.15
C ASN A 484 -9.69 2.99 14.45
N ALA A 485 -10.22 3.47 15.57
CA ALA A 485 -10.16 4.89 15.92
C ALA A 485 -8.71 5.39 16.12
N ALA A 486 -7.82 4.56 16.66
CA ALA A 486 -6.42 4.92 16.89
C ALA A 486 -5.63 4.99 15.58
N THR A 487 -5.78 4.00 14.69
CA THR A 487 -5.13 4.01 13.38
C THR A 487 -5.64 5.15 12.49
N SER A 488 -6.97 5.44 12.54
CA SER A 488 -7.57 6.55 11.80
C SER A 488 -7.09 7.91 12.30
N LEU A 489 -6.86 8.05 13.62
CA LEU A 489 -6.30 9.28 14.19
C LEU A 489 -4.92 9.58 13.62
N VAL A 490 -3.99 8.61 13.69
CA VAL A 490 -2.61 8.78 13.20
C VAL A 490 -2.63 9.06 11.70
N GLU A 491 -3.36 8.26 10.92
CA GLU A 491 -3.49 8.45 9.48
C GLU A 491 -3.93 9.87 9.10
N GLU A 492 -4.99 10.40 9.73
CA GLU A 492 -5.49 11.74 9.41
C GLU A 492 -4.50 12.85 9.80
N MET A 493 -3.74 12.69 10.88
CA MET A 493 -2.68 13.63 11.26
C MET A 493 -1.53 13.61 10.26
N MET A 494 -1.13 12.41 9.79
CA MET A 494 -0.08 12.25 8.79
C MET A 494 -0.52 12.79 7.41
N ILE A 495 -1.75 12.50 6.97
CA ILE A 495 -2.32 13.07 5.74
C ILE A 495 -2.29 14.61 5.82
N TRP A 496 -2.69 15.18 6.96
CA TRP A 496 -2.74 16.64 7.11
C TRP A 496 -1.37 17.27 7.04
N ALA A 497 -0.36 16.68 7.72
CA ALA A 497 1.01 17.15 7.64
C ALA A 497 1.58 17.06 6.22
N ASN A 498 1.34 15.94 5.53
CA ASN A 498 1.75 15.72 4.14
C ASN A 498 1.14 16.76 3.17
N GLU A 499 -0.15 17.08 3.33
CA GLU A 499 -0.82 18.12 2.53
C GLU A 499 -0.23 19.51 2.78
N VAL A 500 -0.01 19.86 4.05
CA VAL A 500 0.54 21.18 4.43
C VAL A 500 1.97 21.35 3.90
N VAL A 501 2.81 20.33 4.00
CA VAL A 501 4.19 20.36 3.49
C VAL A 501 4.19 20.46 1.96
N ALA A 502 3.36 19.67 1.27
CA ALA A 502 3.25 19.73 -0.19
C ALA A 502 2.79 21.12 -0.67
N GLU A 503 1.78 21.69 0.00
CA GLU A 503 1.27 23.02 -0.31
C GLU A 503 2.31 24.12 -0.03
N HIS A 504 3.07 24.00 1.07
CA HIS A 504 4.14 24.93 1.44
C HIS A 504 5.22 24.98 0.36
N LEU A 505 5.79 23.83 -0.03
CA LEU A 505 6.81 23.76 -1.09
C LEU A 505 6.27 24.24 -2.44
N SER A 506 5.03 23.89 -2.79
CA SER A 506 4.37 24.34 -4.01
C SER A 506 4.20 25.86 -4.07
N ARG A 507 3.75 26.50 -2.97
CA ARG A 507 3.62 27.96 -2.87
C ARG A 507 4.97 28.66 -2.93
N ALA A 508 5.98 28.08 -2.27
CA ALA A 508 7.36 28.58 -2.31
C ALA A 508 8.03 28.36 -3.68
N LYS A 509 7.40 27.62 -4.62
CA LYS A 509 7.95 27.22 -5.90
C LYS A 509 9.26 26.45 -5.76
N PHE A 510 9.37 25.67 -4.71
CA PHE A 510 10.48 24.74 -4.50
C PHE A 510 10.17 23.39 -5.16
N PRO A 511 11.20 22.68 -5.65
CA PRO A 511 11.04 21.30 -6.11
C PRO A 511 10.48 20.42 -5.00
N CYS A 512 9.66 19.45 -5.36
CA CYS A 512 9.08 18.48 -4.42
C CYS A 512 8.87 17.13 -5.11
N VAL A 513 9.03 16.05 -4.37
CA VAL A 513 8.59 14.72 -4.78
C VAL A 513 7.13 14.59 -4.38
N TYR A 514 6.23 14.81 -5.33
CA TYR A 514 4.80 14.69 -5.10
C TYR A 514 4.35 13.24 -5.15
N ARG A 515 3.39 12.88 -4.30
CA ARG A 515 2.64 11.61 -4.41
C ARG A 515 1.37 11.87 -5.23
N VAL A 516 1.36 11.39 -6.44
CA VAL A 516 0.31 11.64 -7.43
C VAL A 516 -0.56 10.41 -7.58
N HIS A 517 -1.88 10.61 -7.52
CA HIS A 517 -2.87 9.60 -7.82
C HIS A 517 -3.83 10.13 -8.89
N GLU A 518 -3.70 9.60 -10.10
CA GLU A 518 -4.54 10.03 -11.23
C GLU A 518 -5.97 9.48 -11.09
N ALA A 519 -6.91 10.08 -11.83
CA ALA A 519 -8.28 9.58 -11.91
C ALA A 519 -8.32 8.14 -12.45
N PRO A 520 -9.34 7.34 -12.06
CA PRO A 520 -9.49 5.96 -12.51
C PRO A 520 -9.69 5.85 -14.01
N ASP A 521 -9.49 4.65 -14.54
CA ASP A 521 -9.82 4.33 -15.92
C ASP A 521 -11.34 4.25 -16.10
N LEU A 522 -11.87 5.07 -17.00
CA LEU A 522 -13.32 5.13 -17.26
C LEU A 522 -13.86 3.85 -17.88
N GLU A 523 -13.06 3.12 -18.66
CA GLU A 523 -13.47 1.81 -19.22
C GLU A 523 -13.61 0.78 -18.12
N GLY A 524 -12.66 0.76 -17.16
CA GLY A 524 -12.74 -0.10 -15.98
C GLY A 524 -13.98 0.19 -15.12
N LEU A 525 -14.31 1.46 -14.90
CA LEU A 525 -15.53 1.85 -14.18
C LEU A 525 -16.81 1.45 -14.92
N ALA A 526 -16.82 1.60 -16.23
CA ALA A 526 -17.97 1.20 -17.05
C ALA A 526 -18.29 -0.29 -16.92
N GLN A 527 -17.26 -1.13 -16.78
CA GLN A 527 -17.44 -2.58 -16.60
C GLN A 527 -18.05 -2.93 -15.22
N LEU A 528 -17.95 -2.06 -14.23
CA LEU A 528 -18.53 -2.27 -12.90
C LEU A 528 -20.03 -1.96 -12.84
N VAL A 529 -20.53 -1.09 -13.72
CA VAL A 529 -21.93 -0.65 -13.69
C VAL A 529 -22.92 -1.82 -13.76
N PRO A 530 -22.81 -2.79 -14.71
CA PRO A 530 -23.75 -3.92 -14.78
C PRO A 530 -23.72 -4.82 -13.54
N ILE A 531 -22.60 -4.86 -12.82
CA ILE A 531 -22.46 -5.61 -11.57
C ILE A 531 -23.18 -4.87 -10.45
N PHE A 532 -23.01 -3.55 -10.37
CA PHE A 532 -23.55 -2.73 -9.29
C PHE A 532 -25.04 -2.48 -9.45
N GLU A 533 -25.58 -2.50 -10.67
CA GLU A 533 -27.02 -2.44 -10.94
C GLU A 533 -27.81 -3.60 -10.31
N GLU A 534 -27.15 -4.72 -10.00
CA GLU A 534 -27.76 -5.83 -9.27
C GLU A 534 -27.99 -5.50 -7.78
N PHE A 535 -27.38 -4.44 -7.24
CA PHE A 535 -27.53 -4.02 -5.86
C PHE A 535 -28.58 -2.90 -5.71
N PRO A 536 -29.64 -3.07 -4.87
CA PRO A 536 -30.74 -2.09 -4.77
C PRO A 536 -30.30 -0.68 -4.33
N TRP A 537 -29.16 -0.56 -3.66
CA TRP A 537 -28.65 0.73 -3.20
C TRP A 537 -27.99 1.53 -4.33
N PHE A 538 -27.51 0.89 -5.39
CA PHE A 538 -26.83 1.58 -6.50
C PHE A 538 -27.75 2.54 -7.25
N GLY A 539 -29.04 2.24 -7.37
CA GLY A 539 -30.02 3.14 -7.96
C GLY A 539 -30.23 4.49 -7.20
N LYS A 540 -29.62 4.64 -6.02
CA LYS A 540 -29.64 5.89 -5.23
C LYS A 540 -28.40 6.73 -5.45
N ILE A 541 -27.42 6.23 -6.17
CA ILE A 541 -26.15 6.91 -6.49
C ILE A 541 -26.31 7.58 -7.86
N ASP A 542 -25.60 8.67 -8.09
CA ASP A 542 -25.51 9.29 -9.41
C ASP A 542 -24.78 8.34 -10.39
N PRO A 543 -25.50 7.66 -11.30
CA PRO A 543 -24.85 6.70 -12.20
C PRO A 543 -23.95 7.41 -13.22
N VAL A 544 -24.29 8.64 -13.62
CA VAL A 544 -23.47 9.43 -14.55
C VAL A 544 -22.18 9.85 -13.87
N GLY A 545 -22.27 10.34 -12.62
CA GLY A 545 -21.10 10.66 -11.82
C GLY A 545 -20.20 9.44 -11.60
N PHE A 546 -20.77 8.27 -11.33
CA PHE A 546 -19.99 7.03 -11.17
C PHE A 546 -19.26 6.67 -12.47
N PHE A 547 -19.97 6.64 -13.59
CA PHE A 547 -19.42 6.32 -14.91
C PHE A 547 -18.33 7.30 -15.38
N THR A 548 -18.46 8.59 -15.03
CA THR A 548 -17.48 9.63 -15.38
C THR A 548 -16.34 9.76 -14.37
N GLY A 549 -16.27 8.89 -13.37
CA GLY A 549 -15.22 8.90 -12.37
C GLY A 549 -15.30 10.09 -11.41
N SER A 550 -16.50 10.52 -11.05
CA SER A 550 -16.69 11.52 -9.99
C SER A 550 -16.27 10.94 -8.64
N GLN A 551 -15.30 11.56 -7.97
CA GLN A 551 -14.85 11.17 -6.64
C GLN A 551 -16.01 10.97 -5.66
N HIS A 552 -16.97 11.89 -5.69
CA HIS A 552 -18.13 11.86 -4.82
C HIS A 552 -19.05 10.66 -5.09
N ALA A 553 -19.28 10.33 -6.35
CA ALA A 553 -20.12 9.18 -6.72
C ALA A 553 -19.46 7.84 -6.33
N LEU A 554 -18.13 7.73 -6.52
CA LEU A 554 -17.37 6.55 -6.11
C LEU A 554 -17.34 6.40 -4.58
N GLN A 555 -17.11 7.50 -3.86
CA GLN A 555 -17.16 7.52 -2.40
C GLN A 555 -18.56 7.14 -1.88
N GLN A 556 -19.63 7.61 -2.52
CA GLN A 556 -20.99 7.22 -2.18
C GLN A 556 -21.23 5.72 -2.42
N ALA A 557 -20.69 5.13 -3.50
CA ALA A 557 -20.83 3.71 -3.77
C ALA A 557 -20.15 2.86 -2.68
N VAL A 558 -18.91 3.20 -2.31
CA VAL A 558 -18.18 2.54 -1.24
C VAL A 558 -18.91 2.69 0.10
N SER A 559 -19.34 3.90 0.45
CA SER A 559 -20.05 4.15 1.71
C SER A 559 -21.42 3.47 1.78
N ALA A 560 -22.18 3.44 0.68
CA ALA A 560 -23.51 2.79 0.63
C ALA A 560 -23.41 1.26 0.75
N SER A 561 -22.29 0.66 0.36
CA SER A 561 -22.04 -0.78 0.49
C SER A 561 -21.50 -1.19 1.87
N ARG A 562 -20.97 -0.25 2.66
CA ARG A 562 -20.36 -0.51 3.97
C ARG A 562 -21.33 -1.23 4.92
N GLY A 563 -20.83 -2.27 5.61
CA GLY A 563 -21.63 -3.10 6.52
C GLY A 563 -22.62 -4.05 5.83
N ARG A 564 -22.64 -4.13 4.50
CA ARG A 564 -23.42 -5.10 3.72
C ARG A 564 -22.56 -6.30 3.33
N ALA A 565 -23.21 -7.39 2.95
CA ALA A 565 -22.51 -8.61 2.52
C ALA A 565 -21.58 -8.37 1.33
N GLU A 566 -21.96 -7.46 0.44
CA GLU A 566 -21.20 -7.07 -0.75
C GLU A 566 -20.18 -5.94 -0.51
N GLY A 567 -20.08 -5.39 0.69
CA GLY A 567 -19.27 -4.20 0.96
C GLY A 567 -17.79 -4.36 0.63
N GLU A 568 -17.19 -5.47 1.05
CA GLU A 568 -15.78 -5.77 0.75
C GLU A 568 -15.55 -5.99 -0.75
N LEU A 569 -16.50 -6.64 -1.44
CA LEU A 569 -16.45 -6.81 -2.89
C LEU A 569 -16.49 -5.47 -3.62
N VAL A 570 -17.44 -4.60 -3.27
CA VAL A 570 -17.58 -3.27 -3.88
C VAL A 570 -16.31 -2.46 -3.69
N SER A 571 -15.77 -2.43 -2.48
CA SER A 571 -14.51 -1.75 -2.16
C SER A 571 -13.35 -2.30 -3.01
N SER A 572 -13.23 -3.63 -3.13
CA SER A 572 -12.19 -4.28 -3.93
C SER A 572 -12.33 -3.97 -5.43
N LEU A 573 -13.55 -4.01 -5.98
CA LEU A 573 -13.78 -3.73 -7.40
C LEU A 573 -13.49 -2.26 -7.75
N VAL A 574 -13.95 -1.33 -6.90
CA VAL A 574 -13.65 0.10 -7.07
C VAL A 574 -12.14 0.33 -6.97
N LEU A 575 -11.46 -0.26 -5.97
CA LEU A 575 -10.01 -0.13 -5.80
C LEU A 575 -9.23 -0.66 -7.02
N ARG A 576 -9.63 -1.82 -7.58
CA ARG A 576 -9.02 -2.39 -8.79
C ARG A 576 -9.20 -1.52 -10.05
N SER A 577 -10.24 -0.69 -10.09
CA SER A 577 -10.44 0.28 -11.18
C SER A 577 -9.60 1.54 -11.04
N MET A 578 -9.01 1.77 -9.85
CA MET A 578 -8.14 2.91 -9.60
C MET A 578 -6.76 2.69 -10.22
N LYS A 579 -6.14 3.79 -10.65
CA LYS A 579 -4.72 3.78 -10.98
C LYS A 579 -3.90 3.69 -9.69
N ARG A 580 -2.72 3.10 -9.75
CA ARG A 580 -1.78 3.15 -8.62
C ARG A 580 -1.25 4.58 -8.44
N ALA A 581 -1.10 5.02 -7.19
CA ALA A 581 -0.39 6.25 -6.88
C ALA A 581 1.11 6.07 -7.20
N VAL A 582 1.76 7.14 -7.67
CA VAL A 582 3.17 7.15 -8.06
C VAL A 582 3.84 8.43 -7.57
N TYR A 583 5.16 8.43 -7.48
CA TYR A 583 5.93 9.64 -7.23
C TYR A 583 6.20 10.38 -8.54
N ARG A 584 6.07 11.71 -8.51
CA ARG A 584 6.37 12.60 -9.64
C ARG A 584 6.93 13.93 -9.13
N GLU A 585 7.77 14.56 -9.94
CA GLU A 585 8.25 15.95 -9.70
C GLU A 585 7.21 17.02 -10.03
N LYS A 586 6.17 16.66 -10.78
CA LYS A 586 5.08 17.56 -11.15
C LYS A 586 3.82 17.20 -10.33
N ASN A 587 3.25 18.21 -9.66
CA ASN A 587 1.97 18.04 -8.98
C ASN A 587 0.82 17.80 -9.96
N CYS A 588 0.08 16.70 -9.78
CA CYS A 588 -1.14 16.39 -10.52
C CYS A 588 -2.31 16.09 -9.56
N GLY A 589 -2.14 16.36 -8.26
CA GLY A 589 -3.12 16.04 -7.22
C GLY A 589 -3.15 14.57 -6.83
N HIS A 590 -3.95 14.25 -5.82
CA HIS A 590 -4.15 12.89 -5.34
C HIS A 590 -5.64 12.56 -5.33
N TYR A 591 -6.09 11.84 -6.35
CA TYR A 591 -7.52 11.55 -6.58
C TYR A 591 -8.17 10.85 -5.37
N GLY A 592 -7.62 9.75 -4.88
CA GLY A 592 -8.21 8.97 -3.77
C GLY A 592 -8.37 9.78 -2.47
N LEU A 593 -7.47 10.73 -2.19
CA LEU A 593 -7.54 11.61 -1.02
C LEU A 593 -8.36 12.88 -1.26
N ALA A 594 -8.83 13.15 -2.46
CA ALA A 594 -9.43 14.42 -2.88
C ALA A 594 -8.53 15.63 -2.53
N SER A 595 -7.22 15.46 -2.65
CA SER A 595 -6.22 16.47 -2.33
C SER A 595 -5.64 17.09 -3.60
N ALA A 596 -5.61 18.43 -3.65
CA ALA A 596 -5.05 19.15 -4.79
C ALA A 596 -3.51 19.07 -4.86
N THR A 597 -2.87 18.83 -3.72
CA THR A 597 -1.40 18.77 -3.59
C THR A 597 -1.05 17.82 -2.46
N TYR A 598 -0.24 16.81 -2.75
CA TYR A 598 0.12 15.81 -1.75
C TYR A 598 1.55 15.32 -1.96
N CYS A 599 2.28 15.14 -0.90
CA CYS A 599 3.58 14.46 -0.88
C CYS A 599 3.66 13.49 0.29
N HIS A 600 4.64 12.64 0.29
CA HIS A 600 5.02 11.88 1.47
C HIS A 600 6.15 12.64 2.19
N PHE A 601 5.96 12.88 3.49
CA PHE A 601 6.90 13.58 4.35
C PHE A 601 7.09 12.86 5.69
N THR A 602 6.13 12.03 6.08
CA THR A 602 5.97 11.54 7.45
C THR A 602 6.70 10.25 7.77
N SER A 603 7.45 9.63 6.80
CA SER A 603 8.17 8.37 7.06
C SER A 603 9.54 8.32 6.36
N PRO A 604 10.49 9.21 6.73
CA PRO A 604 11.80 9.29 6.08
C PRO A 604 12.76 8.16 6.48
N ILE A 605 12.49 7.42 7.56
CA ILE A 605 13.29 6.24 7.96
C ILE A 605 13.14 5.13 6.91
N ARG A 606 11.93 4.97 6.37
CA ARG A 606 11.57 3.85 5.50
C ARG A 606 11.22 4.22 4.06
N ARG A 607 11.15 5.52 3.69
CA ARG A 607 10.86 5.95 2.32
C ARG A 607 11.81 7.05 1.87
N TYR A 608 12.55 6.81 0.81
CA TYR A 608 13.48 7.78 0.23
C TYR A 608 12.81 9.05 -0.31
N PRO A 609 11.61 9.03 -0.92
CA PRO A 609 10.87 10.23 -1.28
C PRO A 609 10.63 11.19 -0.12
N ASP A 610 10.31 10.70 1.07
CA ASP A 610 10.14 11.51 2.29
C ASP A 610 11.46 12.18 2.69
N LEU A 611 12.55 11.44 2.65
CA LEU A 611 13.90 11.98 2.89
C LEU A 611 14.23 13.12 1.92
N MET A 612 13.85 12.99 0.66
CA MET A 612 14.03 14.05 -0.34
C MET A 612 13.15 15.27 -0.03
N VAL A 613 11.90 15.09 0.39
CA VAL A 613 11.02 16.20 0.81
C VAL A 613 11.62 16.94 2.01
N HIS A 614 12.19 16.24 3.01
CA HIS A 614 12.91 16.86 4.13
C HIS A 614 14.08 17.71 3.66
N ARG A 615 14.87 17.24 2.70
CA ARG A 615 15.97 17.99 2.09
C ARG A 615 15.49 19.25 1.37
N MET A 616 14.39 19.16 0.63
CA MET A 616 13.80 20.34 -0.05
C MET A 616 13.26 21.36 0.96
N LEU A 617 12.62 20.92 2.05
CA LEU A 617 12.18 21.78 3.13
C LEU A 617 13.36 22.50 3.80
N LYS A 618 14.43 21.77 4.11
CA LYS A 618 15.63 22.38 4.70
C LYS A 618 16.29 23.38 3.74
N ALA A 619 16.32 23.09 2.45
CA ALA A 619 16.83 24.02 1.45
C ALA A 619 15.97 25.30 1.33
N GLU A 620 14.67 25.20 1.56
CA GLU A 620 13.78 26.36 1.62
C GLU A 620 13.98 27.16 2.91
N LEU A 621 14.05 26.49 4.08
CA LEU A 621 14.14 27.14 5.38
C LEU A 621 15.52 27.76 5.68
N PHE A 622 16.60 27.13 5.25
CA PHE A 622 17.98 27.51 5.62
C PHE A 622 18.83 27.98 4.43
N GLY A 623 18.29 27.91 3.22
CA GLY A 623 19.01 28.19 1.98
C GLY A 623 19.49 26.93 1.27
N ARG A 624 19.72 27.08 -0.02
CA ARG A 624 20.11 25.98 -0.91
C ARG A 624 21.53 25.48 -0.58
N PRO A 625 21.70 24.17 -0.30
CA PRO A 625 23.04 23.62 -0.09
C PRO A 625 23.84 23.58 -1.41
N GLU A 626 25.16 23.41 -1.33
CA GLU A 626 26.07 23.37 -2.49
C GLU A 626 25.65 22.35 -3.56
N LYS A 627 25.15 21.18 -3.13
CA LYS A 627 24.72 20.10 -4.04
C LYS A 627 23.23 20.17 -4.46
N PHE A 628 22.56 21.32 -4.23
CA PHE A 628 21.13 21.45 -4.48
C PHE A 628 20.74 21.16 -5.94
N ASP A 629 21.51 21.70 -6.91
CA ASP A 629 21.24 21.48 -8.31
C ASP A 629 21.40 20.01 -8.73
N GLN A 630 22.33 19.28 -8.12
CA GLN A 630 22.47 17.84 -8.34
C GLN A 630 21.24 17.06 -7.79
N MET A 631 20.75 17.42 -6.61
CA MET A 631 19.55 16.83 -6.04
C MET A 631 18.34 17.03 -6.98
N THR A 632 18.14 18.25 -7.45
CA THR A 632 16.98 18.60 -8.27
C THR A 632 17.03 17.99 -9.66
N THR A 633 18.22 17.87 -10.27
CA THR A 633 18.41 17.21 -11.57
C THR A 633 18.05 15.73 -11.53
N ASN A 634 18.22 15.07 -10.36
CA ASN A 634 17.94 13.65 -10.19
C ASN A 634 16.49 13.35 -9.76
N LEU A 635 15.64 14.36 -9.50
CA LEU A 635 14.29 14.15 -8.97
C LEU A 635 13.42 13.25 -9.86
N GLY A 636 13.46 13.43 -11.18
CA GLY A 636 12.70 12.61 -12.12
C GLY A 636 13.03 11.12 -11.99
N TRP A 637 14.35 10.80 -12.01
CA TRP A 637 14.81 9.42 -11.80
C TRP A 637 14.44 8.89 -10.42
N ILE A 638 14.61 9.70 -9.36
CA ILE A 638 14.24 9.30 -7.99
C ILE A 638 12.75 8.95 -7.91
N CYS A 639 11.88 9.75 -8.51
CA CYS A 639 10.44 9.50 -8.54
C CYS A 639 10.10 8.17 -9.22
N GLU A 640 10.71 7.91 -10.39
CA GLU A 640 10.47 6.70 -11.17
C GLU A 640 11.00 5.46 -10.44
N HIS A 641 12.25 5.52 -9.97
CA HIS A 641 12.90 4.44 -9.23
C HIS A 641 12.14 4.11 -7.93
N SER A 642 11.81 5.12 -7.12
CA SER A 642 11.06 4.90 -5.87
C SER A 642 9.68 4.31 -6.13
N SER A 643 8.99 4.69 -7.21
CA SER A 643 7.71 4.09 -7.58
C SER A 643 7.86 2.64 -8.07
N GLY A 644 9.00 2.29 -8.67
CA GLY A 644 9.36 0.93 -9.05
C GLY A 644 9.60 0.06 -7.83
N MET A 645 10.51 0.50 -6.95
CA MET A 645 10.90 -0.23 -5.74
C MET A 645 9.74 -0.41 -4.74
N GLU A 646 8.83 0.59 -4.65
CA GLU A 646 7.61 0.44 -3.84
C GLU A 646 6.75 -0.72 -4.35
N ARG A 647 6.57 -0.87 -5.67
CA ARG A 647 5.81 -1.99 -6.24
C ARG A 647 6.49 -3.33 -5.97
N GLU A 648 7.80 -3.41 -6.15
CA GLU A 648 8.57 -4.62 -5.84
C GLU A 648 8.46 -5.00 -4.35
N ALA A 649 8.51 -4.00 -3.45
CA ALA A 649 8.35 -4.22 -2.02
C ALA A 649 6.94 -4.71 -1.66
N ASP A 650 5.88 -4.09 -2.23
CA ASP A 650 4.49 -4.51 -2.03
C ASP A 650 4.25 -5.93 -2.55
N ASP A 651 4.81 -6.25 -3.73
CA ASP A 651 4.64 -7.56 -4.36
C ASP A 651 5.36 -8.64 -3.55
N ALA A 652 6.58 -8.38 -3.05
CA ALA A 652 7.33 -9.30 -2.19
C ALA A 652 6.66 -9.49 -0.81
N GLN A 653 6.16 -8.41 -0.20
CA GLN A 653 5.41 -8.49 1.06
C GLN A 653 4.20 -9.43 0.89
N ARG A 654 3.39 -9.19 -0.14
CA ARG A 654 2.21 -10.00 -0.42
C ARG A 654 2.58 -11.45 -0.68
N GLU A 655 3.61 -11.71 -1.48
CA GLU A 655 4.07 -13.06 -1.79
C GLU A 655 4.53 -13.81 -0.54
N SER A 656 5.29 -13.15 0.35
CA SER A 656 5.74 -13.74 1.62
C SER A 656 4.56 -14.08 2.55
N GLU A 657 3.54 -13.21 2.62
CA GLU A 657 2.32 -13.45 3.39
C GLU A 657 1.48 -14.59 2.79
N GLU A 658 1.29 -14.63 1.46
CA GLU A 658 0.56 -15.70 0.77
C GLU A 658 1.22 -17.06 0.96
N LEU A 659 2.56 -17.11 0.93
CA LEU A 659 3.36 -18.32 1.16
C LEU A 659 3.12 -18.88 2.57
N LYS A 660 3.21 -18.04 3.61
CA LYS A 660 2.98 -18.44 4.99
C LYS A 660 1.51 -18.75 5.29
N LEU A 661 0.60 -18.07 4.62
CA LEU A 661 -0.83 -18.35 4.71
C LEU A 661 -1.16 -19.72 4.09
N ALA A 662 -0.55 -20.07 2.96
CA ALA A 662 -0.68 -21.39 2.34
C ALA A 662 -0.12 -22.49 3.28
N GLU A 663 1.08 -22.28 3.87
CA GLU A 663 1.65 -23.18 4.86
C GLU A 663 0.72 -23.36 6.07
N TYR A 664 0.14 -22.27 6.58
CA TYR A 664 -0.85 -22.33 7.67
C TYR A 664 -2.05 -23.19 7.30
N LEU A 665 -2.57 -23.05 6.09
CA LEU A 665 -3.79 -23.71 5.63
C LEU A 665 -3.60 -25.19 5.34
N GLN A 666 -2.40 -25.70 5.09
CA GLN A 666 -2.15 -27.14 4.85
C GLN A 666 -2.72 -28.03 5.93
N ARG A 667 -2.69 -27.61 7.20
CA ARG A 667 -3.23 -28.35 8.35
C ARG A 667 -4.75 -28.47 8.38
N PHE A 668 -5.45 -27.71 7.54
CA PHE A 668 -6.91 -27.65 7.46
C PHE A 668 -7.46 -28.31 6.19
N VAL A 669 -6.65 -28.98 5.40
CA VAL A 669 -7.10 -29.70 4.20
C VAL A 669 -8.18 -30.72 4.60
N GLY A 670 -9.29 -30.73 3.86
CA GLY A 670 -10.49 -31.53 4.14
C GLY A 670 -11.54 -30.84 5.00
N GLN A 671 -11.26 -29.70 5.61
CA GLN A 671 -12.21 -28.95 6.41
C GLN A 671 -13.10 -28.03 5.56
N SER A 672 -14.30 -27.75 6.08
CA SER A 672 -15.26 -26.85 5.43
C SER A 672 -15.16 -25.45 5.97
N PHE A 673 -15.25 -24.46 5.08
CA PHE A 673 -15.19 -23.02 5.37
C PHE A 673 -16.37 -22.29 4.72
N SER A 674 -16.73 -21.16 5.31
CA SER A 674 -17.53 -20.14 4.66
C SER A 674 -16.62 -19.29 3.77
N ALA A 675 -17.05 -19.03 2.55
CA ALA A 675 -16.29 -18.20 1.61
C ALA A 675 -17.22 -17.24 0.84
N ILE A 676 -16.62 -16.18 0.29
CA ILE A 676 -17.30 -15.22 -0.57
C ILE A 676 -16.68 -15.33 -1.96
N VAL A 677 -17.51 -15.46 -2.98
CA VAL A 677 -17.07 -15.46 -4.38
C VAL A 677 -16.43 -14.11 -4.71
N SER A 678 -15.11 -14.09 -4.87
CA SER A 678 -14.28 -12.91 -5.15
C SER A 678 -13.97 -12.72 -6.63
N GLY A 679 -14.13 -13.80 -7.42
CA GLY A 679 -13.95 -13.79 -8.86
C GLY A 679 -14.78 -14.87 -9.56
N VAL A 680 -15.25 -14.55 -10.77
CA VAL A 680 -15.97 -15.51 -11.62
C VAL A 680 -15.34 -15.51 -13.01
N SER A 681 -15.04 -16.68 -13.50
CA SER A 681 -14.41 -16.86 -14.80
C SER A 681 -15.01 -18.07 -15.53
N GLN A 682 -14.73 -18.20 -16.80
CA GLN A 682 -15.15 -19.39 -17.57
C GLN A 682 -14.54 -20.68 -16.99
N GLY A 683 -13.33 -20.61 -16.39
CA GLY A 683 -12.65 -21.75 -15.79
C GLY A 683 -13.19 -22.16 -14.42
N GLY A 684 -13.93 -21.28 -13.73
CA GLY A 684 -14.44 -21.53 -12.39
C GLY A 684 -14.60 -20.27 -11.54
N LEU A 685 -14.64 -20.47 -10.23
CA LEU A 685 -14.83 -19.43 -9.23
C LEU A 685 -13.55 -19.21 -8.41
N TYR A 686 -13.24 -17.97 -8.12
CA TYR A 686 -12.34 -17.62 -7.03
C TYR A 686 -13.19 -17.35 -5.79
N ALA A 687 -12.78 -17.88 -4.65
CA ALA A 687 -13.52 -17.72 -3.40
C ALA A 687 -12.56 -17.34 -2.29
N ARG A 688 -12.89 -16.26 -1.57
CA ARG A 688 -12.11 -15.75 -0.47
C ARG A 688 -12.68 -16.27 0.85
N LEU A 689 -11.83 -16.90 1.65
CA LEU A 689 -12.14 -17.40 2.98
C LEU A 689 -12.22 -16.23 3.99
N GLU A 690 -12.72 -16.51 5.20
CA GLU A 690 -12.83 -15.50 6.27
C GLU A 690 -11.47 -14.95 6.73
N ASN A 691 -10.40 -15.73 6.58
CA ASN A 691 -9.02 -15.33 6.87
C ASN A 691 -8.32 -14.62 5.68
N THR A 692 -9.07 -14.14 4.70
CA THR A 692 -8.66 -13.48 3.45
C THR A 692 -7.97 -14.35 2.41
N ALA A 693 -7.62 -15.60 2.72
CA ALA A 693 -7.07 -16.52 1.72
C ALA A 693 -8.01 -16.69 0.53
N GLU A 694 -7.47 -16.60 -0.67
CA GLU A 694 -8.25 -16.80 -1.90
C GLU A 694 -7.90 -18.14 -2.55
N GLY A 695 -8.91 -18.95 -2.83
CA GLY A 695 -8.74 -20.23 -3.47
C GLY A 695 -9.59 -20.36 -4.72
N PHE A 696 -9.24 -21.33 -5.58
CA PHE A 696 -9.91 -21.58 -6.87
C PHE A 696 -10.80 -22.80 -6.82
N ILE A 697 -12.01 -22.70 -7.35
CA ILE A 697 -12.97 -23.79 -7.54
C ILE A 697 -13.13 -24.00 -9.03
N PRO A 698 -12.57 -25.08 -9.60
CA PRO A 698 -12.71 -25.38 -11.03
C PRO A 698 -14.16 -25.59 -11.42
N VAL A 699 -14.59 -25.07 -12.58
CA VAL A 699 -15.97 -25.18 -13.09
C VAL A 699 -16.44 -26.63 -13.14
N ARG A 700 -15.58 -27.58 -13.49
CA ARG A 700 -15.86 -29.02 -13.53
C ARG A 700 -16.24 -29.63 -12.17
N THR A 701 -16.01 -28.91 -11.07
CA THR A 701 -16.32 -29.36 -9.69
C THR A 701 -17.58 -28.69 -9.13
N LEU A 702 -18.23 -27.80 -9.88
CA LEU A 702 -19.45 -27.12 -9.46
C LEU A 702 -20.69 -28.01 -9.55
N GLY A 703 -20.67 -29.09 -10.35
CA GLY A 703 -21.72 -30.07 -10.54
C GLY A 703 -21.65 -30.71 -11.91
N ASP A 704 -22.57 -31.69 -12.16
CA ASP A 704 -22.71 -32.37 -13.45
C ASP A 704 -23.59 -31.53 -14.41
N ASP A 705 -23.20 -30.27 -14.64
CA ASP A 705 -23.92 -29.32 -15.48
C ASP A 705 -22.96 -28.56 -16.38
N TYR A 706 -23.43 -28.08 -17.50
CA TYR A 706 -22.69 -27.16 -18.34
C TYR A 706 -22.92 -25.72 -17.86
N PHE A 707 -21.85 -25.02 -17.50
CA PHE A 707 -21.92 -23.67 -17.00
C PHE A 707 -21.56 -22.63 -18.06
N SER A 708 -22.51 -21.77 -18.35
CA SER A 708 -22.38 -20.63 -19.25
C SER A 708 -21.89 -19.42 -18.48
N PHE A 709 -20.82 -18.75 -18.96
CA PHE A 709 -20.24 -17.56 -18.33
C PHE A 709 -20.73 -16.28 -18.98
N ASP A 710 -21.38 -15.41 -18.20
CA ASP A 710 -21.73 -14.04 -18.57
C ASP A 710 -20.59 -13.08 -18.14
N ALA A 711 -19.80 -12.65 -19.12
CA ALA A 711 -18.65 -11.77 -18.87
C ALA A 711 -19.05 -10.33 -18.45
N ALA A 712 -20.26 -9.87 -18.81
CA ALA A 712 -20.73 -8.54 -18.44
C ALA A 712 -21.16 -8.46 -16.96
N ARG A 713 -21.72 -9.57 -16.44
CA ARG A 713 -22.22 -9.65 -15.06
C ARG A 713 -21.33 -10.46 -14.14
N TYR A 714 -20.24 -11.04 -14.64
CA TYR A 714 -19.36 -11.96 -13.90
C TYR A 714 -20.18 -13.05 -13.19
N THR A 715 -21.02 -13.77 -13.97
CA THR A 715 -21.86 -14.86 -13.46
C THR A 715 -21.61 -16.15 -14.22
N LEU A 716 -21.66 -17.29 -13.51
CA LEU A 716 -21.75 -18.63 -14.08
C LEU A 716 -23.16 -19.15 -13.85
N THR A 717 -23.83 -19.63 -14.91
CA THR A 717 -25.20 -20.19 -14.85
C THR A 717 -25.17 -21.57 -15.43
N GLY A 718 -25.66 -22.57 -14.68
CA GLY A 718 -25.86 -23.93 -15.16
C GLY A 718 -27.03 -23.99 -16.12
N GLU A 719 -26.84 -24.60 -17.28
CA GLU A 719 -27.87 -24.65 -18.36
C GLU A 719 -29.02 -25.59 -18.02
N GLU A 720 -28.74 -26.71 -17.32
CA GLU A 720 -29.74 -27.69 -16.93
C GLU A 720 -30.36 -27.39 -15.56
N THR A 721 -29.53 -27.07 -14.59
CA THR A 721 -29.94 -26.86 -13.19
C THR A 721 -30.45 -25.47 -12.89
N GLY A 722 -30.05 -24.46 -13.70
CA GLY A 722 -30.28 -23.05 -13.42
C GLY A 722 -29.49 -22.53 -12.22
N ALA A 723 -28.55 -23.31 -11.70
CA ALA A 723 -27.67 -22.88 -10.59
C ALA A 723 -26.85 -21.66 -11.03
N ARG A 724 -26.89 -20.60 -10.21
CA ARG A 724 -26.23 -19.34 -10.55
C ARG A 724 -25.20 -18.97 -9.48
N TYR A 725 -23.98 -18.72 -9.91
CA TYR A 725 -22.88 -18.21 -9.08
C TYR A 725 -22.52 -16.81 -9.54
N ARG A 726 -22.40 -15.90 -8.58
CA ARG A 726 -22.10 -14.48 -8.85
C ARG A 726 -21.08 -13.92 -7.85
N LEU A 727 -20.46 -12.81 -8.21
CA LEU A 727 -19.59 -12.05 -7.30
C LEU A 727 -20.33 -11.67 -6.00
N GLY A 728 -19.63 -11.75 -4.86
CA GLY A 728 -20.18 -11.43 -3.55
C GLY A 728 -21.09 -12.49 -2.93
N GLN A 729 -21.35 -13.59 -3.63
CA GLN A 729 -22.19 -14.68 -3.12
C GLN A 729 -21.43 -15.44 -2.01
N ARG A 730 -22.08 -15.66 -0.87
CA ARG A 730 -21.56 -16.56 0.17
C ARG A 730 -21.80 -18.01 -0.25
N ILE A 731 -20.77 -18.81 -0.14
CA ILE A 731 -20.76 -20.24 -0.45
C ILE A 731 -20.05 -21.02 0.65
N ALA A 732 -20.45 -22.27 0.85
CA ALA A 732 -19.71 -23.20 1.69
C ALA A 732 -18.73 -23.98 0.81
N VAL A 733 -17.48 -24.03 1.20
CA VAL A 733 -16.39 -24.68 0.47
C VAL A 733 -15.64 -25.66 1.36
N VAL A 734 -15.02 -26.65 0.75
CA VAL A 734 -14.05 -27.55 1.38
C VAL A 734 -12.68 -27.21 0.85
N LEU A 735 -11.70 -27.05 1.72
CA LEU A 735 -10.30 -26.90 1.37
C LEU A 735 -9.80 -28.25 0.83
N PHE A 736 -9.59 -28.34 -0.48
CA PHE A 736 -9.30 -29.61 -1.13
C PHE A 736 -7.81 -29.92 -1.17
N ALA A 737 -6.98 -28.95 -1.56
CA ALA A 737 -5.54 -29.06 -1.59
C ALA A 737 -4.90 -27.68 -1.41
N VAL A 738 -3.68 -27.67 -0.87
CA VAL A 738 -2.85 -26.46 -0.75
C VAL A 738 -1.43 -26.84 -1.18
N ASP A 739 -0.89 -26.12 -2.14
CA ASP A 739 0.55 -26.18 -2.45
C ASP A 739 1.22 -24.95 -1.81
N SER A 740 2.08 -25.18 -0.81
CA SER A 740 2.81 -24.10 -0.13
C SER A 740 4.03 -23.62 -0.90
N ARG A 741 4.49 -24.36 -1.90
CA ARG A 741 5.65 -23.98 -2.73
C ARG A 741 5.28 -22.97 -3.81
N VAL A 742 4.07 -23.12 -4.36
CA VAL A 742 3.42 -22.15 -5.21
C VAL A 742 2.11 -21.87 -4.51
N PRO A 743 1.90 -20.70 -3.85
CA PRO A 743 0.77 -20.46 -2.96
C PRO A 743 -0.57 -20.59 -3.71
N GLN A 744 -0.94 -21.86 -3.99
CA GLN A 744 -2.16 -22.25 -4.67
C GLN A 744 -3.08 -22.97 -3.70
N ILE A 745 -4.30 -22.47 -3.62
CA ILE A 745 -5.35 -23.02 -2.75
C ILE A 745 -6.48 -23.54 -3.64
N ASP A 746 -6.67 -24.86 -3.63
CA ASP A 746 -7.76 -25.50 -4.36
C ASP A 746 -8.96 -25.72 -3.44
N LEU A 747 -10.11 -25.22 -3.86
CA LEU A 747 -11.37 -25.34 -3.14
C LEU A 747 -12.36 -26.20 -3.92
N ARG A 748 -13.33 -26.78 -3.21
CA ARG A 748 -14.53 -27.42 -3.78
C ARG A 748 -15.78 -26.96 -3.05
N LEU A 749 -16.93 -26.98 -3.72
CA LEU A 749 -18.19 -26.73 -3.02
C LEU A 749 -18.45 -27.82 -1.98
N ALA A 750 -18.90 -27.43 -0.79
CA ALA A 750 -19.29 -28.37 0.23
C ALA A 750 -20.57 -29.13 -0.23
N GLN A 751 -20.56 -30.46 -0.10
CA GLN A 751 -21.72 -31.28 -0.44
C GLN A 751 -22.87 -30.93 0.51
N GLY A 752 -23.98 -30.46 -0.03
CA GLY A 752 -25.18 -30.08 0.74
C GLY A 752 -25.60 -28.61 0.63
N ALA A 753 -24.83 -27.74 -0.01
CA ALA A 753 -25.17 -26.32 -0.22
C ALA A 753 -26.16 -26.09 -1.37
N ARG A 754 -26.95 -27.10 -1.74
CA ARG A 754 -28.06 -26.93 -2.71
C ARG A 754 -29.27 -26.33 -1.96
N ARG A 755 -29.31 -24.98 -1.86
CA ARG A 755 -30.58 -24.24 -1.68
C ARG A 755 -30.51 -22.89 -2.38
#